data_831aeb447843e11b89d014868907785e
#
_entry.id   831aeb447843e11b89d014868907785e
#
_cell.length_a   1.000
_cell.length_b   1.000
_cell.length_c   1.000
_cell.angle_alpha   90.00
_cell.angle_beta   90.00
_cell.angle_gamma   90.00
#
_symmetry.space_group_name_H-M   'P 1'
#
loop_
_entity.id
_entity.type
_entity.pdbx_description
1 polymer ?
#
loop_
_entity_poly.entity_id
_entity_poly.type
_entity_poly.pdbx_seq_one_letter_code
_entity_poly.pdbx_strand_id
1 'polypeptide(L)'
;MADGISIPGVTDRYKTNDLVESLMEVERVPLKREQATLERYQKQQDAWRDLNARMSTLRTSVKNLYSFENPFNNKLASSSDESAITVDAGREADFGSFQIDVLNPATADRFLSDSISADMQVEQGSYIFKSGEKSVDFNWKGGKLADFVTALNRRAGDIIQARLIGVSSSKKALLVESLKTGAENRLSFEKSALSFARQIGMIQDAKDHSSPLLLEQGDLKNTQTKDAVPQEHMPALSADNVSLQTDQSGNETIKVLPRGGFEFTLPAKLSDGTADSVIEFSFSTVDVEDITGELNAKLKGPVLPDAESVNFSEIEIYNEPSETLLEGKTANPFIPLQSITDDTYFYLRNSYGIETELEPDAFDADAETGITRVSVRLKDYPEATTLIMRNGNTGKELDISGMMTFDYGTNLGFEPSHAISTASDAQIRYEGITMTRPTNDIDDVVPHITLHLHNATDKTATINIEPDTEAAKDALITFVGNYNQVMAELNILTINKPEIISELDYLSSSEKEAESEKLGMFQGDFSLTNGKTALQRAVASSYSFTEGAVITQLSQLGISTNASGGGGYSASQMRGYLEIDEKKLDAALQNDLGEIRNMFGYDTDGDRVIDSGIAFQMDKQLGSWVQSGGIINSKTTALDTQIKSSNQRITRLETQLKTKEAELRKKYASMEGSLNSLEGQSDYLNNYTNSLNNRGR
;
A
#
# COMPACT_ATOMS: atom_id res chain seq x y z
N MET A 1 8.78 -61.73 1.23
CA MET A 1 8.83 -63.22 1.26
C MET A 1 9.39 -63.64 -0.07
N ALA A 2 10.64 -64.09 -0.07
CA ALA A 2 11.29 -64.61 -1.27
C ALA A 2 11.05 -66.14 -1.22
N ASP A 3 10.34 -66.64 -2.20
CA ASP A 3 10.14 -68.08 -2.40
C ASP A 3 11.50 -68.75 -2.50
N GLY A 4 11.81 -69.61 -1.53
CA GLY A 4 13.05 -70.39 -1.53
C GLY A 4 13.07 -71.31 -2.73
N ILE A 5 14.14 -71.21 -3.54
CA ILE A 5 14.40 -72.14 -4.64
C ILE A 5 14.53 -73.53 -4.04
N SER A 6 13.48 -74.31 -4.11
CA SER A 6 13.49 -75.74 -3.77
C SER A 6 14.30 -76.46 -4.83
N ILE A 7 15.46 -76.98 -4.44
CA ILE A 7 16.27 -77.88 -5.30
C ILE A 7 15.70 -79.28 -5.11
N PRO A 8 15.16 -79.94 -6.17
CA PRO A 8 14.61 -81.28 -6.04
C PRO A 8 15.74 -82.28 -5.66
N GLY A 9 15.57 -82.99 -4.54
CA GLY A 9 16.47 -84.05 -4.10
C GLY A 9 17.27 -83.75 -2.82
N VAL A 10 17.09 -82.58 -2.18
CA VAL A 10 17.75 -82.26 -0.90
C VAL A 10 16.77 -82.65 0.22
N THR A 11 17.09 -83.67 0.95
CA THR A 11 16.40 -84.09 2.19
C THR A 11 17.07 -83.32 3.33
N ASP A 12 16.32 -82.72 4.28
CA ASP A 12 16.87 -81.95 5.42
C ASP A 12 17.53 -82.86 6.51
N ARG A 13 17.88 -84.08 6.15
CA ARG A 13 18.40 -85.13 7.02
C ARG A 13 19.74 -84.77 7.65
N TYR A 14 20.57 -84.01 6.92
CA TYR A 14 21.92 -83.57 7.37
C TYR A 14 21.99 -82.12 7.85
N LYS A 15 20.80 -81.45 8.04
CA LYS A 15 20.72 -80.05 8.42
C LYS A 15 21.57 -79.13 7.55
N THR A 16 21.61 -79.44 6.25
CA THR A 16 22.45 -78.72 5.28
C THR A 16 22.04 -77.23 5.18
N ASN A 17 20.76 -76.92 5.28
CA ASN A 17 20.27 -75.54 5.28
C ASN A 17 20.77 -74.76 6.50
N ASP A 18 20.73 -75.36 7.72
CA ASP A 18 21.25 -74.71 8.94
C ASP A 18 22.75 -74.46 8.86
N LEU A 19 23.52 -75.40 8.23
CA LEU A 19 24.95 -75.23 8.03
C LEU A 19 25.25 -74.13 7.02
N VAL A 20 24.53 -74.08 5.89
CA VAL A 20 24.71 -73.00 4.90
C VAL A 20 24.36 -71.67 5.54
N GLU A 21 23.24 -71.54 6.32
CA GLU A 21 22.86 -70.33 6.99
C GLU A 21 23.91 -69.87 8.01
N SER A 22 24.43 -70.77 8.83
CA SER A 22 25.52 -70.45 9.78
C SER A 22 26.79 -69.96 9.10
N LEU A 23 27.17 -70.53 7.93
CA LEU A 23 28.27 -70.05 7.15
C LEU A 23 28.00 -68.68 6.51
N MET A 24 26.76 -68.49 6.03
CA MET A 24 26.34 -67.24 5.45
C MET A 24 26.25 -66.10 6.50
N GLU A 25 25.99 -66.40 7.78
CA GLU A 25 26.04 -65.39 8.83
C GLU A 25 27.43 -64.76 8.96
N VAL A 26 28.48 -65.60 8.90
CA VAL A 26 29.87 -65.10 8.92
C VAL A 26 30.20 -64.27 7.67
N GLU A 27 29.75 -64.74 6.52
CA GLU A 27 29.97 -64.04 5.23
C GLU A 27 29.19 -62.70 5.17
N ARG A 28 28.09 -62.51 5.90
CA ARG A 28 27.30 -61.29 6.00
C ARG A 28 27.95 -60.21 6.90
N VAL A 29 28.95 -60.53 7.71
CA VAL A 29 29.61 -59.56 8.60
C VAL A 29 30.10 -58.31 7.88
N PRO A 30 30.77 -58.40 6.69
CA PRO A 30 31.18 -57.21 5.94
C PRO A 30 30.00 -56.35 5.49
N LEU A 31 28.87 -56.97 5.08
CA LEU A 31 27.64 -56.25 4.72
C LEU A 31 27.06 -55.51 5.91
N LYS A 32 26.89 -56.17 7.06
CA LYS A 32 26.38 -55.53 8.29
C LYS A 32 27.28 -54.35 8.73
N ARG A 33 28.58 -54.46 8.61
CA ARG A 33 29.54 -53.37 8.88
C ARG A 33 29.37 -52.18 7.92
N GLU A 34 29.18 -52.46 6.62
CA GLU A 34 28.98 -51.40 5.64
C GLU A 34 27.62 -50.71 5.81
N GLN A 35 26.56 -51.47 6.13
CA GLN A 35 25.23 -50.90 6.48
C GLN A 35 25.30 -49.99 7.71
N ALA A 36 25.98 -50.39 8.77
CA ALA A 36 26.21 -49.55 9.95
C ALA A 36 27.06 -48.29 9.59
N THR A 37 27.99 -48.40 8.66
CA THR A 37 28.74 -47.24 8.18
C THR A 37 27.86 -46.27 7.38
N LEU A 38 26.99 -46.82 6.53
CA LEU A 38 26.00 -46.02 5.77
C LEU A 38 25.07 -45.28 6.72
N GLU A 39 24.48 -45.96 7.71
CA GLU A 39 23.61 -45.35 8.71
C GLU A 39 24.32 -44.21 9.47
N ARG A 40 25.59 -44.41 9.84
CA ARG A 40 26.40 -43.36 10.48
C ARG A 40 26.54 -42.14 9.59
N TYR A 41 26.86 -42.32 8.27
CA TYR A 41 26.98 -41.22 7.32
C TYR A 41 25.68 -40.47 7.14
N GLN A 42 24.55 -41.19 7.08
CA GLN A 42 23.22 -40.58 7.00
C GLN A 42 22.91 -39.74 8.25
N LYS A 43 23.10 -40.28 9.44
CA LYS A 43 22.94 -39.53 10.71
C LYS A 43 23.86 -38.30 10.77
N GLN A 44 25.10 -38.41 10.29
CA GLN A 44 25.99 -37.24 10.21
C GLN A 44 25.48 -36.19 9.21
N GLN A 45 24.96 -36.61 8.09
CA GLN A 45 24.40 -35.68 7.09
C GLN A 45 23.20 -34.95 7.65
N ASP A 46 22.30 -35.65 8.31
CA ASP A 46 21.11 -35.06 8.92
C ASP A 46 21.49 -34.07 10.04
N ALA A 47 22.47 -34.39 10.87
CA ALA A 47 22.98 -33.47 11.89
C ALA A 47 23.56 -32.18 11.27
N TRP A 48 24.27 -32.26 10.12
CA TRP A 48 24.75 -31.09 9.40
C TRP A 48 23.58 -30.26 8.81
N ARG A 49 22.52 -30.92 8.33
CA ARG A 49 21.32 -30.24 7.82
C ARG A 49 20.56 -29.52 8.93
N ASP A 50 20.41 -30.16 10.09
CA ASP A 50 19.78 -29.55 11.27
C ASP A 50 20.56 -28.31 11.73
N LEU A 51 21.88 -28.42 11.84
CA LEU A 51 22.75 -27.31 12.15
C LEU A 51 22.62 -26.17 11.12
N ASN A 52 22.53 -26.51 9.82
CA ASN A 52 22.33 -25.52 8.76
C ASN A 52 21.01 -24.77 8.93
N ALA A 53 19.94 -25.49 9.25
CA ALA A 53 18.62 -24.86 9.49
C ALA A 53 18.67 -23.89 10.68
N ARG A 54 19.23 -24.32 11.84
CA ARG A 54 19.38 -23.46 13.03
C ARG A 54 20.29 -22.26 12.76
N MET A 55 21.44 -22.43 12.09
CA MET A 55 22.32 -21.31 11.74
C MET A 55 21.65 -20.34 10.72
N SER A 56 20.86 -20.86 9.79
CA SER A 56 20.12 -20.02 8.84
C SER A 56 19.05 -19.19 9.54
N THR A 57 18.31 -19.77 10.50
CA THR A 57 17.34 -19.06 11.34
C THR A 57 18.01 -17.99 12.19
N LEU A 58 19.12 -18.29 12.83
CA LEU A 58 19.91 -17.30 13.56
C LEU A 58 20.39 -16.17 12.63
N ARG A 59 20.87 -16.53 11.44
CA ARG A 59 21.30 -15.53 10.47
C ARG A 59 20.19 -14.58 10.06
N THR A 60 18.96 -15.08 9.91
CA THR A 60 17.79 -14.25 9.61
C THR A 60 17.49 -13.30 10.76
N SER A 61 17.45 -13.78 12.00
CA SER A 61 17.21 -12.91 13.17
C SER A 61 18.34 -11.87 13.35
N VAL A 62 19.58 -12.24 13.08
CA VAL A 62 20.72 -11.32 13.09
C VAL A 62 20.59 -10.23 12.02
N LYS A 63 20.21 -10.60 10.79
CA LYS A 63 20.00 -9.64 9.70
C LYS A 63 18.91 -8.64 10.04
N ASN A 64 17.83 -9.09 10.66
CA ASN A 64 16.74 -8.20 11.07
C ASN A 64 17.21 -7.11 12.05
N LEU A 65 18.25 -7.34 12.83
CA LEU A 65 18.75 -6.36 13.81
C LEU A 65 19.58 -5.22 13.20
N TYR A 66 20.06 -5.35 11.97
CA TYR A 66 20.86 -4.29 11.34
C TYR A 66 20.42 -3.91 9.93
N SER A 67 19.45 -4.62 9.34
CA SER A 67 18.92 -4.29 8.02
C SER A 67 18.18 -2.95 8.04
N PHE A 68 17.79 -2.48 6.86
CA PHE A 68 16.95 -1.30 6.72
C PHE A 68 15.65 -1.41 7.55
N GLU A 69 15.11 -2.62 7.65
CA GLU A 69 13.88 -2.92 8.42
C GLU A 69 14.15 -3.27 9.89
N ASN A 70 15.28 -2.83 10.46
CA ASN A 70 15.60 -3.13 11.87
C ASN A 70 14.53 -2.56 12.82
N PRO A 71 14.23 -3.25 13.93
CA PRO A 71 13.16 -2.87 14.83
C PRO A 71 13.48 -1.62 15.66
N PHE A 72 14.74 -1.20 15.75
CA PHE A 72 15.16 -0.02 16.51
C PHE A 72 14.73 1.30 15.88
N ASN A 73 14.30 1.29 14.61
CA ASN A 73 13.77 2.46 13.91
C ASN A 73 12.24 2.47 13.88
N ASN A 74 11.57 1.47 14.45
CA ASN A 74 10.13 1.44 14.49
C ASN A 74 9.61 2.54 15.41
N LYS A 75 8.51 3.15 15.01
CA LYS A 75 7.80 4.18 15.76
C LYS A 75 6.49 3.62 16.27
N LEU A 76 6.17 3.93 17.49
CA LEU A 76 4.86 3.68 18.07
C LEU A 76 4.12 5.01 18.11
N ALA A 77 3.01 5.10 17.40
CA ALA A 77 2.11 6.23 17.49
C ALA A 77 0.97 5.88 18.45
N SER A 78 0.64 6.77 19.35
CA SER A 78 -0.49 6.63 20.26
C SER A 78 -1.34 7.88 20.29
N SER A 79 -2.65 7.72 20.49
CA SER A 79 -3.60 8.80 20.63
C SER A 79 -4.17 8.79 22.04
N SER A 80 -4.36 9.98 22.64
CA SER A 80 -5.09 10.10 23.89
C SER A 80 -6.59 9.81 23.76
N ASP A 81 -7.11 9.77 22.52
CA ASP A 81 -8.48 9.41 22.18
C ASP A 81 -8.52 8.49 20.95
N GLU A 82 -8.21 7.21 21.15
CA GLU A 82 -8.21 6.19 20.09
C GLU A 82 -9.62 5.92 19.51
N SER A 83 -10.67 6.32 20.21
CA SER A 83 -12.04 6.18 19.72
C SER A 83 -12.37 7.21 18.63
N ALA A 84 -11.69 8.35 18.63
CA ALA A 84 -11.84 9.41 17.66
C ALA A 84 -10.79 9.36 16.56
N ILE A 85 -9.53 9.09 16.91
CA ILE A 85 -8.41 9.08 15.98
C ILE A 85 -7.36 8.06 16.37
N THR A 86 -6.97 7.20 15.42
CA THR A 86 -5.77 6.36 15.50
C THR A 86 -4.72 6.85 14.52
N VAL A 87 -3.47 6.47 14.76
CA VAL A 87 -2.33 7.05 14.03
C VAL A 87 -1.31 5.98 13.70
N ASP A 88 -0.85 5.96 12.46
CA ASP A 88 0.28 5.16 12.01
C ASP A 88 1.48 6.07 11.74
N ALA A 89 2.62 5.76 12.36
CA ALA A 89 3.86 6.51 12.14
C ALA A 89 4.84 5.70 11.28
N GLY A 90 5.28 6.29 10.18
CA GLY A 90 6.38 5.76 9.38
C GLY A 90 7.72 5.85 10.13
N ARG A 91 8.70 5.08 9.69
CA ARG A 91 10.04 5.05 10.30
C ARG A 91 10.79 6.38 10.27
N GLU A 92 10.44 7.24 9.31
CA GLU A 92 11.03 8.57 9.12
C GLU A 92 10.27 9.67 9.87
N ALA A 93 9.16 9.33 10.56
CA ALA A 93 8.42 10.30 11.38
C ALA A 93 9.31 10.85 12.51
N ASP A 94 9.16 12.12 12.82
CA ASP A 94 9.86 12.72 13.94
C ASP A 94 9.26 12.29 15.27
N PHE A 95 10.09 12.15 16.30
CA PHE A 95 9.61 11.94 17.68
C PHE A 95 9.02 13.21 18.24
N GLY A 96 7.96 13.07 19.02
CA GLY A 96 7.34 14.21 19.67
C GLY A 96 5.86 14.01 19.92
N SER A 97 5.19 15.08 20.31
CA SER A 97 3.76 15.11 20.49
C SER A 97 3.15 16.33 19.81
N PHE A 98 1.96 16.17 19.26
CA PHE A 98 1.18 17.25 18.67
C PHE A 98 -0.29 17.12 19.03
N GLN A 99 -1.02 18.21 18.85
CA GLN A 99 -2.44 18.31 19.20
C GLN A 99 -3.30 18.33 17.94
N ILE A 100 -4.40 17.58 17.98
CA ILE A 100 -5.35 17.51 16.89
C ILE A 100 -6.78 17.41 17.42
N ASP A 101 -7.69 18.15 16.79
CA ASP A 101 -9.12 18.00 16.99
C ASP A 101 -9.74 17.42 15.72
N VAL A 102 -10.53 16.40 15.85
CA VAL A 102 -11.41 15.91 14.78
C VAL A 102 -12.77 16.59 14.98
N LEU A 103 -13.09 17.57 14.15
CA LEU A 103 -14.37 18.28 14.21
C LEU A 103 -15.50 17.40 13.70
N ASN A 104 -15.26 16.74 12.58
CA ASN A 104 -16.11 15.68 12.03
C ASN A 104 -15.29 14.79 11.08
N PRO A 105 -15.54 13.48 11.08
CA PRO A 105 -14.97 12.59 10.06
C PRO A 105 -15.68 12.76 8.71
N ALA A 106 -15.03 12.40 7.62
CA ALA A 106 -15.64 12.31 6.31
C ALA A 106 -16.71 11.22 6.28
N THR A 107 -17.83 11.53 5.66
CA THR A 107 -18.94 10.59 5.51
C THR A 107 -19.24 10.34 4.03
N ALA A 108 -19.88 9.22 3.76
CA ALA A 108 -20.37 8.86 2.42
C ALA A 108 -21.90 8.96 2.40
N ASP A 109 -22.46 9.22 1.22
CA ASP A 109 -23.90 9.13 1.02
C ASP A 109 -24.40 7.71 1.24
N ARG A 110 -25.43 7.58 2.07
CA ARG A 110 -26.13 6.34 2.35
C ARG A 110 -27.62 6.60 2.36
N PHE A 111 -28.29 6.28 1.24
CA PHE A 111 -29.71 6.57 1.04
C PHE A 111 -30.53 5.29 1.15
N LEU A 112 -31.59 5.38 1.95
CA LEU A 112 -32.50 4.27 2.20
C LEU A 112 -33.85 4.54 1.50
N SER A 113 -34.40 3.53 0.87
CA SER A 113 -35.75 3.59 0.31
C SER A 113 -36.84 3.44 1.37
N ASP A 114 -38.06 3.77 1.02
CA ASP A 114 -39.24 3.33 1.73
C ASP A 114 -39.29 1.78 1.85
N SER A 115 -40.25 1.32 2.66
CA SER A 115 -40.53 -0.10 2.84
C SER A 115 -41.28 -0.66 1.62
N ILE A 116 -40.57 -1.28 0.69
CA ILE A 116 -41.10 -1.81 -0.58
C ILE A 116 -41.35 -3.31 -0.53
N SER A 117 -42.18 -3.84 -1.44
CA SER A 117 -42.44 -5.28 -1.53
C SER A 117 -41.17 -6.05 -1.87
N ALA A 118 -40.95 -7.19 -1.19
CA ALA A 118 -39.82 -8.09 -1.50
C ALA A 118 -39.88 -8.65 -2.94
N ASP A 119 -41.09 -8.74 -3.54
CA ASP A 119 -41.35 -9.23 -4.90
C ASP A 119 -41.48 -8.09 -5.93
N MET A 120 -41.10 -6.86 -5.57
CA MET A 120 -41.13 -5.72 -6.47
C MET A 120 -40.39 -6.03 -7.77
N GLN A 121 -41.01 -5.64 -8.90
CA GLN A 121 -40.38 -5.70 -10.22
C GLN A 121 -39.77 -4.36 -10.55
N VAL A 122 -38.53 -4.39 -11.02
CA VAL A 122 -37.82 -3.20 -11.53
C VAL A 122 -37.98 -3.18 -13.04
N GLU A 123 -38.42 -2.08 -13.58
CA GLU A 123 -38.71 -1.93 -15.00
C GLU A 123 -37.43 -2.01 -15.87
N GLN A 124 -37.59 -2.36 -17.14
CA GLN A 124 -36.49 -2.31 -18.08
C GLN A 124 -36.07 -0.86 -18.34
N GLY A 125 -34.76 -0.61 -18.47
CA GLY A 125 -34.25 0.73 -18.75
C GLY A 125 -32.73 0.85 -18.66
N SER A 126 -32.26 2.05 -18.99
CA SER A 126 -30.86 2.43 -18.78
C SER A 126 -30.72 3.09 -17.41
N TYR A 127 -29.97 2.47 -16.53
CA TYR A 127 -29.77 2.91 -15.15
C TYR A 127 -28.35 3.45 -14.99
N ILE A 128 -28.25 4.71 -14.54
CA ILE A 128 -26.98 5.36 -14.23
C ILE A 128 -26.99 5.78 -12.80
N PHE A 129 -26.04 5.28 -12.02
CA PHE A 129 -25.73 5.66 -10.64
C PHE A 129 -24.37 6.30 -10.64
N LYS A 130 -24.21 7.46 -10.03
CA LYS A 130 -22.92 8.15 -9.91
C LYS A 130 -22.52 8.31 -8.47
N SER A 131 -21.22 8.34 -8.23
CA SER A 131 -20.59 8.81 -7.01
C SER A 131 -19.44 9.72 -7.44
N GLY A 132 -19.64 11.03 -7.28
CA GLY A 132 -18.76 12.02 -7.87
C GLY A 132 -18.69 11.90 -9.40
N GLU A 133 -17.49 11.92 -9.93
CA GLU A 133 -17.24 11.75 -11.37
C GLU A 133 -17.39 10.32 -11.88
N LYS A 134 -17.38 9.32 -10.98
CA LYS A 134 -17.48 7.91 -11.35
C LYS A 134 -18.92 7.48 -11.53
N SER A 135 -19.21 6.74 -12.59
CA SER A 135 -20.55 6.25 -12.91
C SER A 135 -20.61 4.74 -13.10
N VAL A 136 -21.75 4.19 -12.72
CA VAL A 136 -22.17 2.81 -13.00
C VAL A 136 -23.33 2.87 -13.98
N ASP A 137 -23.08 2.54 -15.24
CA ASP A 137 -24.08 2.54 -16.30
C ASP A 137 -24.40 1.10 -16.76
N PHE A 138 -25.66 0.75 -16.78
CA PHE A 138 -26.09 -0.54 -17.32
C PHE A 138 -27.55 -0.55 -17.82
N ASN A 139 -27.79 -1.36 -18.83
CA ASN A 139 -29.12 -1.62 -19.36
C ASN A 139 -29.73 -2.83 -18.64
N TRP A 140 -30.82 -2.56 -17.91
CA TRP A 140 -31.62 -3.60 -17.22
C TRP A 140 -32.75 -4.08 -18.12
N LYS A 141 -32.98 -5.39 -18.17
CA LYS A 141 -34.03 -6.01 -19.01
C LYS A 141 -35.38 -6.16 -18.31
N GLY A 142 -35.49 -5.64 -17.10
CA GLY A 142 -36.64 -5.88 -16.22
C GLY A 142 -36.49 -7.15 -15.39
N GLY A 143 -37.13 -7.18 -14.20
CA GLY A 143 -37.11 -8.35 -13.32
C GLY A 143 -37.15 -7.99 -11.85
N LYS A 144 -36.96 -8.99 -10.98
CA LYS A 144 -37.06 -8.83 -9.53
C LYS A 144 -36.01 -7.90 -8.97
N LEU A 145 -36.39 -7.14 -7.92
CA LEU A 145 -35.50 -6.23 -7.20
C LEU A 145 -34.21 -6.90 -6.71
N ALA A 146 -34.27 -8.15 -6.22
CA ALA A 146 -33.09 -8.86 -5.74
C ALA A 146 -32.06 -9.15 -6.87
N ASP A 147 -32.57 -9.47 -8.07
CA ASP A 147 -31.73 -9.71 -9.24
C ASP A 147 -31.13 -8.40 -9.76
N PHE A 148 -31.90 -7.31 -9.70
CA PHE A 148 -31.45 -5.97 -10.03
C PHE A 148 -30.28 -5.53 -9.12
N VAL A 149 -30.43 -5.68 -7.81
CA VAL A 149 -29.37 -5.35 -6.83
C VAL A 149 -28.12 -6.19 -7.06
N THR A 150 -28.29 -7.48 -7.36
CA THR A 150 -27.16 -8.36 -7.71
C THR A 150 -26.44 -7.90 -8.99
N ALA A 151 -27.20 -7.49 -10.02
CA ALA A 151 -26.66 -6.98 -11.26
C ALA A 151 -25.96 -5.63 -11.08
N LEU A 152 -26.54 -4.75 -10.28
CA LEU A 152 -25.95 -3.45 -9.92
C LEU A 152 -24.61 -3.65 -9.22
N ASN A 153 -24.55 -4.43 -8.13
CA ASN A 153 -23.32 -4.66 -7.38
C ASN A 153 -22.21 -5.32 -8.20
N ARG A 154 -22.56 -6.19 -9.14
CA ARG A 154 -21.56 -6.79 -10.05
C ARG A 154 -20.85 -5.77 -10.91
N ARG A 155 -21.51 -4.66 -11.25
CA ARG A 155 -20.98 -3.61 -12.13
C ARG A 155 -20.46 -2.42 -11.37
N ALA A 156 -20.96 -2.24 -10.17
CA ALA A 156 -20.64 -1.09 -9.33
C ALA A 156 -19.18 -1.08 -8.84
N GLY A 157 -18.53 -2.25 -8.75
CA GLY A 157 -17.13 -2.36 -8.34
C GLY A 157 -16.85 -1.71 -7.00
N ASP A 158 -16.00 -0.67 -7.03
CA ASP A 158 -15.58 0.15 -5.90
C ASP A 158 -16.28 1.53 -5.86
N ILE A 159 -17.37 1.73 -6.63
CA ILE A 159 -18.05 3.03 -6.73
C ILE A 159 -19.19 3.14 -5.72
N ILE A 160 -20.14 2.20 -5.81
CA ILE A 160 -21.33 2.16 -4.95
C ILE A 160 -21.62 0.73 -4.50
N GLN A 161 -22.38 0.59 -3.42
CA GLN A 161 -22.93 -0.70 -2.98
C GLN A 161 -24.43 -0.58 -2.74
N ALA A 162 -25.19 -1.59 -3.20
CA ALA A 162 -26.63 -1.68 -2.94
C ALA A 162 -26.93 -2.92 -2.08
N ARG A 163 -27.78 -2.77 -1.06
CA ARG A 163 -28.17 -3.84 -0.14
C ARG A 163 -29.67 -3.83 0.12
N LEU A 164 -30.27 -5.02 0.21
CA LEU A 164 -31.66 -5.19 0.63
C LEU A 164 -31.70 -5.50 2.12
N ILE A 165 -32.34 -4.60 2.87
CA ILE A 165 -32.55 -4.72 4.31
C ILE A 165 -33.95 -5.28 4.54
N GLY A 166 -34.07 -6.38 5.28
CA GLY A 166 -35.36 -6.97 5.63
C GLY A 166 -36.09 -6.13 6.68
N VAL A 167 -37.25 -5.58 6.32
CA VAL A 167 -38.12 -4.85 7.27
C VAL A 167 -39.15 -5.81 7.87
N SER A 168 -39.68 -6.73 7.04
CA SER A 168 -40.57 -7.83 7.46
C SER A 168 -40.42 -9.01 6.51
N SER A 169 -41.20 -10.06 6.71
CA SER A 169 -41.19 -11.25 5.81
C SER A 169 -41.56 -10.91 4.36
N SER A 170 -42.34 -9.86 4.12
CA SER A 170 -42.83 -9.46 2.80
C SER A 170 -42.32 -8.10 2.34
N LYS A 171 -41.61 -7.34 3.20
CA LYS A 171 -41.10 -6.00 2.91
C LYS A 171 -39.61 -5.87 3.12
N LYS A 172 -38.96 -5.16 2.21
CA LYS A 172 -37.55 -4.82 2.25
C LYS A 172 -37.36 -3.32 2.03
N ALA A 173 -36.25 -2.78 2.47
CA ALA A 173 -35.77 -1.46 2.09
C ALA A 173 -34.48 -1.62 1.29
N LEU A 174 -34.31 -0.80 0.27
CA LEU A 174 -33.09 -0.76 -0.52
C LEU A 174 -32.19 0.34 0.04
N LEU A 175 -31.00 -0.05 0.48
CA LEU A 175 -29.92 0.88 0.83
C LEU A 175 -28.97 0.97 -0.38
N VAL A 176 -28.68 2.19 -0.81
CA VAL A 176 -27.61 2.49 -1.78
C VAL A 176 -26.61 3.38 -1.08
N GLU A 177 -25.34 3.00 -1.12
CA GLU A 177 -24.27 3.74 -0.46
C GLU A 177 -23.10 3.99 -1.42
N SER A 178 -22.51 5.19 -1.37
CA SER A 178 -21.22 5.47 -1.96
C SER A 178 -20.14 4.74 -1.16
N LEU A 179 -19.15 4.13 -1.85
CA LEU A 179 -18.01 3.48 -1.20
C LEU A 179 -16.86 4.44 -0.93
N LYS A 180 -17.02 5.72 -1.34
CA LYS A 180 -16.07 6.78 -1.05
C LYS A 180 -16.72 7.85 -0.22
N THR A 181 -15.99 8.36 0.76
CA THR A 181 -16.36 9.52 1.56
C THR A 181 -16.04 10.82 0.82
N GLY A 182 -16.48 11.93 1.38
CA GLY A 182 -16.17 13.26 0.90
C GLY A 182 -17.32 13.92 0.11
N ALA A 183 -17.44 15.23 0.23
CA ALA A 183 -18.50 16.01 -0.38
C ALA A 183 -18.55 15.87 -1.92
N GLU A 184 -17.43 15.63 -2.54
CA GLU A 184 -17.33 15.39 -3.99
C GLU A 184 -17.87 14.02 -4.45
N ASN A 185 -17.96 13.03 -3.53
CA ASN A 185 -18.40 11.67 -3.84
C ASN A 185 -19.89 11.44 -3.54
N ARG A 186 -20.71 12.49 -3.71
CA ARG A 186 -22.16 12.40 -3.55
C ARG A 186 -22.80 11.45 -4.54
N LEU A 187 -23.86 10.78 -4.08
CA LEU A 187 -24.69 9.93 -4.93
C LEU A 187 -25.59 10.76 -5.82
N SER A 188 -25.58 10.47 -7.11
CA SER A 188 -26.57 10.99 -8.04
C SER A 188 -27.14 9.90 -8.94
N PHE A 189 -28.32 10.19 -9.50
CA PHE A 189 -29.12 9.23 -10.27
C PHE A 189 -29.52 9.87 -11.58
N GLU A 190 -29.35 9.14 -12.68
CA GLU A 190 -29.74 9.63 -14.01
C GLU A 190 -30.59 8.60 -14.74
N LYS A 191 -31.34 9.06 -15.73
CA LYS A 191 -32.24 8.24 -16.57
C LYS A 191 -33.21 7.41 -15.71
N SER A 192 -33.30 6.10 -15.98
CA SER A 192 -34.20 5.20 -15.25
C SER A 192 -33.84 5.05 -13.77
N ALA A 193 -32.57 5.29 -13.37
CA ALA A 193 -32.19 5.26 -11.95
C ALA A 193 -32.84 6.40 -11.16
N LEU A 194 -32.99 7.60 -11.73
CA LEU A 194 -33.64 8.73 -11.08
C LEU A 194 -35.13 8.45 -10.85
N SER A 195 -35.84 7.99 -11.91
CA SER A 195 -37.25 7.62 -11.79
C SER A 195 -37.48 6.49 -10.79
N PHE A 196 -36.60 5.49 -10.79
CA PHE A 196 -36.64 4.38 -9.86
C PHE A 196 -36.41 4.81 -8.41
N ALA A 197 -35.39 5.66 -8.17
CA ALA A 197 -35.10 6.17 -6.82
C ALA A 197 -36.28 6.98 -6.25
N ARG A 198 -36.98 7.78 -7.08
CA ARG A 198 -38.24 8.48 -6.71
C ARG A 198 -39.37 7.49 -6.44
N GLN A 199 -39.56 6.49 -7.30
CA GLN A 199 -40.62 5.50 -7.18
C GLN A 199 -40.56 4.72 -5.87
N ILE A 200 -39.35 4.40 -5.42
CA ILE A 200 -39.12 3.65 -4.17
C ILE A 200 -39.00 4.57 -2.92
N GLY A 201 -39.23 5.87 -3.07
CA GLY A 201 -39.17 6.85 -1.95
C GLY A 201 -37.75 7.03 -1.40
N MET A 202 -36.73 6.72 -2.16
CA MET A 202 -35.32 6.95 -1.74
C MET A 202 -34.95 8.42 -1.81
N ILE A 203 -35.47 9.12 -2.81
CA ILE A 203 -35.28 10.55 -3.04
C ILE A 203 -36.62 11.25 -3.30
N GLN A 204 -36.69 12.51 -3.02
CA GLN A 204 -37.78 13.41 -3.33
C GLN A 204 -37.26 14.64 -4.08
N ASP A 205 -38.14 15.44 -4.65
CA ASP A 205 -37.73 16.68 -5.31
C ASP A 205 -37.11 17.63 -4.29
N ALA A 206 -35.96 18.19 -4.63
CA ALA A 206 -35.24 19.10 -3.78
C ALA A 206 -36.03 20.41 -3.63
N LYS A 207 -35.97 21.01 -2.46
CA LYS A 207 -36.32 22.41 -2.29
C LYS A 207 -35.23 23.24 -2.95
N ASP A 208 -35.66 24.35 -3.59
CA ASP A 208 -34.73 25.33 -4.11
C ASP A 208 -34.00 26.01 -2.95
N HIS A 209 -32.73 25.75 -2.79
CA HIS A 209 -31.85 26.32 -1.77
C HIS A 209 -30.99 27.45 -2.34
N SER A 210 -31.26 27.91 -3.58
CA SER A 210 -30.54 29.03 -4.16
C SER A 210 -30.86 30.34 -3.42
N SER A 211 -29.86 31.18 -3.29
CA SER A 211 -29.97 32.51 -2.77
C SER A 211 -29.55 33.52 -3.82
N PRO A 212 -30.32 34.59 -4.06
CA PRO A 212 -29.93 35.61 -5.01
C PRO A 212 -28.61 36.29 -4.56
N LEU A 213 -27.69 36.45 -5.51
CA LEU A 213 -26.50 37.24 -5.33
C LEU A 213 -26.82 38.67 -5.79
N LEU A 214 -27.26 39.52 -4.85
CA LEU A 214 -27.63 40.88 -5.13
C LEU A 214 -26.37 41.76 -5.23
N LEU A 215 -26.33 42.60 -6.28
CA LEU A 215 -25.27 43.57 -6.50
C LEU A 215 -25.79 44.98 -6.39
N GLU A 216 -25.07 45.84 -5.72
CA GLU A 216 -25.35 47.28 -5.73
C GLU A 216 -24.41 47.98 -6.69
N GLN A 217 -24.83 49.09 -7.30
CA GLN A 217 -23.98 49.87 -8.22
C GLN A 217 -22.64 50.26 -7.60
N GLY A 218 -22.60 50.45 -6.28
CA GLY A 218 -21.39 50.78 -5.51
C GLY A 218 -20.40 49.61 -5.35
N ASP A 219 -20.85 48.39 -5.56
CA ASP A 219 -20.00 47.20 -5.48
C ASP A 219 -19.18 46.96 -6.75
N LEU A 220 -19.60 47.56 -7.86
CA LEU A 220 -18.96 47.45 -9.17
C LEU A 220 -17.72 48.36 -9.25
N LYS A 221 -16.56 47.76 -9.27
CA LYS A 221 -15.26 48.47 -9.42
C LYS A 221 -14.77 48.38 -10.86
N ASN A 222 -14.03 49.40 -11.31
CA ASN A 222 -13.41 49.37 -12.61
C ASN A 222 -12.43 48.19 -12.74
N THR A 223 -12.52 47.48 -13.85
CA THR A 223 -11.58 46.41 -14.20
C THR A 223 -10.44 46.93 -15.04
N GLN A 224 -9.34 46.18 -15.11
CA GLN A 224 -8.23 46.49 -16.01
C GLN A 224 -8.60 46.15 -17.47
N THR A 225 -8.23 47.03 -18.38
CA THR A 225 -8.35 46.78 -19.82
C THR A 225 -7.30 45.78 -20.26
N LYS A 226 -7.73 44.71 -20.93
CA LYS A 226 -6.87 43.67 -21.48
C LYS A 226 -7.32 43.33 -22.92
N ASP A 227 -7.05 44.25 -23.86
CA ASP A 227 -7.28 44.00 -25.26
C ASP A 227 -6.16 43.16 -25.88
N ALA A 228 -6.52 42.17 -26.71
CA ALA A 228 -5.54 41.32 -27.40
C ALA A 228 -4.59 42.15 -28.29
N VAL A 229 -5.14 43.22 -28.91
CA VAL A 229 -4.39 44.18 -29.67
C VAL A 229 -4.72 45.59 -29.15
N PRO A 230 -3.89 46.17 -28.30
CA PRO A 230 -4.08 47.50 -27.77
C PRO A 230 -4.06 48.54 -28.86
N GLN A 231 -5.04 49.44 -28.84
CA GLN A 231 -5.14 50.53 -29.83
C GLN A 231 -5.03 51.86 -29.09
N GLU A 232 -4.17 52.77 -29.60
CA GLU A 232 -4.06 54.12 -29.07
C GLU A 232 -5.41 54.85 -29.23
N HIS A 233 -5.86 55.55 -28.23
CA HIS A 233 -7.14 56.24 -28.16
C HIS A 233 -8.41 55.38 -28.02
N MET A 234 -8.30 54.03 -27.95
CA MET A 234 -9.41 53.19 -27.58
C MET A 234 -9.82 53.42 -26.12
N PRO A 235 -11.08 53.68 -25.78
CA PRO A 235 -11.49 53.85 -24.39
C PRO A 235 -11.17 52.59 -23.58
N ALA A 236 -10.66 52.82 -22.36
CA ALA A 236 -10.49 51.76 -21.39
C ALA A 236 -11.83 51.19 -21.00
N LEU A 237 -11.82 49.96 -20.48
CA LEU A 237 -13.04 49.34 -19.92
C LEU A 237 -13.47 50.15 -18.67
N SER A 238 -14.75 50.42 -18.55
CA SER A 238 -15.27 51.22 -17.45
C SER A 238 -16.52 50.59 -16.83
N ALA A 239 -16.64 50.67 -15.52
CA ALA A 239 -17.86 50.35 -14.78
C ALA A 239 -18.99 51.40 -15.02
N ASP A 240 -18.66 52.57 -15.54
CA ASP A 240 -19.66 53.58 -15.95
C ASP A 240 -20.48 53.09 -17.16
N ASN A 241 -19.96 52.14 -17.94
CA ASN A 241 -20.68 51.50 -19.04
C ASN A 241 -21.46 50.24 -18.56
N VAL A 242 -21.68 50.09 -17.25
CA VAL A 242 -22.43 49.02 -16.64
C VAL A 242 -23.62 49.61 -15.84
N SER A 243 -24.80 49.10 -16.11
CA SER A 243 -26.01 49.54 -15.38
C SER A 243 -26.76 48.37 -14.80
N LEU A 244 -27.16 48.50 -13.54
CA LEU A 244 -28.06 47.59 -12.88
C LEU A 244 -29.51 48.02 -13.14
N GLN A 245 -30.34 47.13 -13.62
CA GLN A 245 -31.77 47.36 -13.89
C GLN A 245 -32.57 46.29 -13.13
N THR A 246 -33.67 46.71 -12.53
CA THR A 246 -34.59 45.78 -11.87
C THR A 246 -35.87 45.73 -12.67
N ASP A 247 -36.30 44.54 -13.08
CA ASP A 247 -37.53 44.35 -13.79
C ASP A 247 -38.76 44.54 -12.88
N GLN A 248 -39.96 44.56 -13.47
CA GLN A 248 -41.23 44.72 -12.72
C GLN A 248 -41.49 43.52 -11.75
N SER A 249 -40.80 42.43 -11.91
CA SER A 249 -40.90 41.22 -11.11
C SER A 249 -39.88 41.18 -9.97
N GLY A 250 -38.97 42.17 -9.91
CA GLY A 250 -37.91 42.27 -8.92
C GLY A 250 -36.62 41.52 -9.31
N ASN A 251 -36.51 41.02 -10.54
CA ASN A 251 -35.29 40.39 -11.01
C ASN A 251 -34.27 41.44 -11.44
N GLU A 252 -33.03 41.29 -11.01
CA GLU A 252 -31.95 42.17 -11.39
C GLU A 252 -31.36 41.72 -12.73
N THR A 253 -31.10 42.68 -13.62
CA THR A 253 -30.37 42.49 -14.88
C THR A 253 -29.21 43.46 -14.90
N ILE A 254 -28.04 42.98 -15.26
CA ILE A 254 -26.83 43.79 -15.43
C ILE A 254 -26.63 43.98 -16.92
N LYS A 255 -26.71 45.21 -17.35
CA LYS A 255 -26.48 45.60 -18.73
C LYS A 255 -25.06 46.15 -18.88
N VAL A 256 -24.27 45.53 -19.75
CA VAL A 256 -22.88 45.91 -20.00
C VAL A 256 -22.73 46.38 -21.45
N LEU A 257 -22.67 47.69 -21.60
CA LEU A 257 -22.49 48.35 -22.88
C LEU A 257 -21.09 48.05 -23.51
N PRO A 258 -20.87 48.37 -24.81
CA PRO A 258 -19.55 48.28 -25.39
C PRO A 258 -18.48 49.00 -24.54
N ARG A 259 -17.33 48.37 -24.36
CA ARG A 259 -16.26 48.82 -23.46
C ARG A 259 -16.70 48.98 -22.00
N GLY A 260 -17.71 48.22 -21.58
CA GLY A 260 -18.10 48.07 -20.19
C GLY A 260 -17.32 46.92 -19.52
N GLY A 261 -17.12 47.05 -18.21
CA GLY A 261 -16.54 45.97 -17.45
C GLY A 261 -16.40 46.31 -15.97
N PHE A 262 -16.49 45.33 -15.12
CA PHE A 262 -16.42 45.54 -13.67
C PHE A 262 -15.75 44.36 -12.95
N GLU A 263 -15.34 44.63 -11.74
CA GLU A 263 -14.90 43.65 -10.74
C GLU A 263 -15.85 43.66 -9.55
N PHE A 264 -16.26 42.49 -9.13
CA PHE A 264 -17.13 42.28 -7.97
C PHE A 264 -16.41 41.40 -6.97
N THR A 265 -16.24 41.92 -5.73
CA THR A 265 -15.62 41.14 -4.63
C THR A 265 -16.61 40.13 -4.09
N LEU A 266 -16.28 38.85 -4.13
CA LEU A 266 -17.12 37.77 -3.63
C LEU A 266 -17.31 37.92 -2.10
N PRO A 267 -18.56 37.70 -1.58
CA PRO A 267 -18.78 37.62 -0.15
C PRO A 267 -17.90 36.59 0.55
N ALA A 268 -17.43 36.89 1.75
CA ALA A 268 -16.51 36.05 2.49
C ALA A 268 -17.00 34.60 2.66
N LYS A 269 -18.30 34.38 2.79
CA LYS A 269 -18.90 33.04 2.87
C LYS A 269 -18.73 32.19 1.60
N LEU A 270 -18.51 32.83 0.45
CA LEU A 270 -18.27 32.13 -0.82
C LEU A 270 -16.77 31.89 -1.07
N SER A 271 -15.92 32.72 -0.50
CA SER A 271 -14.46 32.72 -0.73
C SER A 271 -13.66 32.02 0.37
N ASP A 272 -14.27 31.62 1.48
CA ASP A 272 -13.58 30.98 2.62
C ASP A 272 -13.20 29.50 2.40
N GLY A 273 -13.64 28.91 1.28
CA GLY A 273 -13.33 27.53 0.90
C GLY A 273 -14.00 26.45 1.76
N THR A 274 -14.87 26.84 2.71
CA THR A 274 -15.53 25.87 3.61
C THR A 274 -16.77 25.23 2.99
N ALA A 275 -17.43 25.92 2.03
CA ALA A 275 -18.59 25.44 1.32
C ALA A 275 -18.26 25.16 -0.16
N ASP A 276 -18.88 24.13 -0.73
CA ASP A 276 -18.79 23.83 -2.16
C ASP A 276 -19.76 24.74 -2.93
N SER A 277 -19.44 26.04 -2.96
CA SER A 277 -20.32 27.07 -3.47
C SER A 277 -20.30 27.14 -5.00
N VAL A 278 -21.48 27.31 -5.58
CA VAL A 278 -21.67 27.56 -7.02
C VAL A 278 -22.24 28.95 -7.20
N ILE A 279 -21.73 29.70 -8.17
CA ILE A 279 -22.32 30.92 -8.69
C ILE A 279 -22.95 30.58 -10.03
N GLU A 280 -24.24 30.85 -10.18
CA GLU A 280 -24.97 30.63 -11.43
C GLU A 280 -25.60 31.93 -11.91
N PHE A 281 -25.54 32.18 -13.19
CA PHE A 281 -26.19 33.29 -13.87
C PHE A 281 -26.43 32.97 -15.35
N SER A 282 -27.24 33.75 -16.02
CA SER A 282 -27.44 33.64 -17.46
C SER A 282 -27.05 34.94 -18.14
N PHE A 283 -26.48 34.83 -19.34
CA PHE A 283 -26.20 36.00 -20.16
C PHE A 283 -26.63 35.81 -21.63
N SER A 284 -26.87 36.92 -22.29
CA SER A 284 -27.02 36.97 -23.74
C SER A 284 -26.23 38.14 -24.31
N THR A 285 -25.86 38.04 -25.60
CA THR A 285 -25.19 39.11 -26.29
C THR A 285 -26.11 39.69 -27.35
N VAL A 286 -26.10 41.01 -27.46
CA VAL A 286 -26.89 41.76 -28.43
C VAL A 286 -25.97 42.62 -29.31
N ASP A 287 -26.08 42.49 -30.63
CA ASP A 287 -25.33 43.36 -31.54
C ASP A 287 -25.92 44.78 -31.48
N VAL A 288 -25.03 45.74 -31.25
CA VAL A 288 -25.37 47.19 -31.23
C VAL A 288 -24.51 47.95 -32.20
N GLU A 289 -24.80 49.23 -32.42
CA GLU A 289 -23.95 50.07 -33.27
C GLU A 289 -22.51 50.12 -32.73
N ASP A 290 -21.57 49.89 -33.64
CA ASP A 290 -20.13 49.86 -33.28
C ASP A 290 -19.64 51.29 -32.97
N ILE A 291 -19.16 51.47 -31.75
CA ILE A 291 -18.72 52.79 -31.26
C ILE A 291 -17.43 53.30 -31.94
N THR A 292 -16.69 52.44 -32.67
CA THR A 292 -15.47 52.87 -33.39
C THR A 292 -15.80 53.89 -34.48
N GLY A 293 -17.01 53.85 -35.09
CA GLY A 293 -17.45 54.86 -36.05
C GLY A 293 -17.47 56.27 -35.46
N GLU A 294 -18.15 56.42 -34.29
CA GLU A 294 -18.22 57.72 -33.64
C GLU A 294 -16.84 58.17 -33.03
N LEU A 295 -16.08 57.25 -32.49
CA LEU A 295 -14.75 57.53 -31.94
C LEU A 295 -13.81 57.98 -33.07
N ASN A 296 -13.82 57.36 -34.22
CA ASN A 296 -13.03 57.76 -35.37
C ASN A 296 -13.43 59.13 -35.88
N ALA A 297 -14.76 59.43 -35.91
CA ALA A 297 -15.24 60.77 -36.30
C ALA A 297 -14.74 61.86 -35.32
N LYS A 298 -14.78 61.56 -34.01
CA LYS A 298 -14.25 62.50 -32.98
C LYS A 298 -12.73 62.67 -33.08
N LEU A 299 -12.00 61.60 -33.39
CA LEU A 299 -10.52 61.66 -33.52
C LEU A 299 -10.07 62.42 -34.77
N LYS A 300 -10.86 62.32 -35.88
CA LYS A 300 -10.61 63.13 -37.09
C LYS A 300 -10.81 64.62 -36.87
N GLY A 301 -11.56 64.98 -35.83
CA GLY A 301 -11.93 66.37 -35.61
C GLY A 301 -12.91 66.94 -36.62
N PRO A 302 -13.27 68.20 -36.53
CA PRO A 302 -14.19 68.85 -37.44
C PRO A 302 -13.57 68.84 -38.87
N VAL A 303 -14.33 68.33 -39.81
CA VAL A 303 -13.95 68.42 -41.22
C VAL A 303 -14.06 69.88 -41.63
N LEU A 304 -12.96 70.43 -42.09
CA LEU A 304 -13.02 71.77 -42.63
C LEU A 304 -13.79 71.71 -43.97
N PRO A 305 -14.61 72.73 -44.25
CA PRO A 305 -15.38 72.72 -45.48
C PRO A 305 -14.46 72.65 -46.71
N ASP A 306 -14.92 71.97 -47.71
CA ASP A 306 -14.25 71.89 -49.02
C ASP A 306 -14.06 73.32 -49.53
N ALA A 307 -13.09 73.46 -50.52
CA ALA A 307 -12.88 74.68 -51.21
C ALA A 307 -14.15 75.08 -51.93
N GLU A 308 -14.81 76.10 -51.46
CA GLU A 308 -15.98 76.74 -52.17
C GLU A 308 -15.64 78.15 -52.52
N SER A 309 -16.17 78.62 -53.73
CA SER A 309 -16.09 79.98 -54.08
C SER A 309 -17.43 80.65 -53.87
N VAL A 310 -17.43 81.88 -53.29
CA VAL A 310 -18.60 82.73 -53.16
C VAL A 310 -18.41 83.96 -53.96
N ASN A 311 -19.33 84.22 -54.96
CA ASN A 311 -19.34 85.44 -55.78
C ASN A 311 -20.13 86.52 -54.99
N PHE A 312 -19.47 87.59 -54.71
CA PHE A 312 -20.08 88.78 -54.15
C PHE A 312 -19.74 90.02 -55.00
N SER A 313 -20.72 90.59 -55.72
CA SER A 313 -20.55 91.81 -56.52
C SER A 313 -19.33 91.84 -57.49
N GLU A 314 -19.20 90.81 -58.27
CA GLU A 314 -18.11 90.62 -59.30
C GLU A 314 -16.75 90.19 -58.67
N ILE A 315 -16.71 89.92 -57.34
CA ILE A 315 -15.53 89.38 -56.68
C ILE A 315 -15.79 87.92 -56.29
N GLU A 316 -15.02 87.02 -56.77
CA GLU A 316 -15.05 85.62 -56.39
C GLU A 316 -14.07 85.43 -55.19
N ILE A 317 -14.61 84.99 -54.05
CA ILE A 317 -13.83 84.69 -52.82
C ILE A 317 -13.71 83.17 -52.77
N TYR A 318 -12.48 82.68 -52.83
CA TYR A 318 -12.17 81.27 -52.68
C TYR A 318 -11.80 80.95 -51.26
N ASN A 319 -12.40 79.89 -50.76
CA ASN A 319 -11.90 79.21 -49.59
C ASN A 319 -10.85 78.17 -50.06
N GLU A 320 -9.60 78.35 -49.67
CA GLU A 320 -8.56 77.36 -49.98
C GLU A 320 -8.78 76.08 -49.21
N PRO A 321 -8.64 74.92 -49.89
CA PRO A 321 -8.75 73.63 -49.17
C PRO A 321 -7.72 73.57 -48.04
N SER A 322 -8.13 73.03 -46.93
CA SER A 322 -7.33 72.95 -45.66
C SER A 322 -6.14 72.00 -45.74
N GLU A 323 -5.72 71.57 -46.93
CA GLU A 323 -4.55 70.72 -47.09
C GLU A 323 -3.22 71.45 -47.04
N THR A 324 -3.18 72.75 -46.79
CA THR A 324 -1.92 73.46 -46.57
C THR A 324 -1.39 73.14 -45.20
N LEU A 325 -0.68 72.05 -45.14
CA LEU A 325 0.21 71.77 -44.00
C LEU A 325 1.25 72.93 -43.88
N LEU A 326 1.32 73.55 -42.75
CA LEU A 326 2.40 74.46 -42.43
C LEU A 326 3.74 73.80 -42.80
N GLU A 327 4.53 74.45 -43.67
CA GLU A 327 5.83 73.94 -44.11
C GLU A 327 6.64 73.41 -42.93
N GLY A 328 7.05 72.14 -42.98
CA GLY A 328 7.89 71.49 -42.01
C GLY A 328 7.15 70.65 -40.92
N LYS A 329 5.85 70.47 -40.98
CA LYS A 329 5.11 69.51 -40.12
C LYS A 329 4.59 68.37 -40.96
N THR A 330 5.12 67.19 -40.73
CA THR A 330 4.51 65.92 -41.20
C THR A 330 3.21 65.71 -40.42
N ALA A 331 2.07 65.61 -41.15
CA ALA A 331 0.84 65.15 -40.53
C ALA A 331 1.07 63.76 -39.93
N ASN A 332 0.82 63.58 -38.65
CA ASN A 332 0.72 62.23 -38.12
C ASN A 332 -0.40 61.52 -38.90
N PRO A 333 -0.11 60.43 -39.57
CA PRO A 333 -1.18 59.72 -40.29
C PRO A 333 -2.25 59.31 -39.28
N PHE A 334 -3.50 59.70 -39.56
CA PHE A 334 -4.63 59.22 -38.74
C PHE A 334 -4.74 57.72 -38.88
N ILE A 335 -4.55 56.98 -37.78
CA ILE A 335 -4.75 55.56 -37.71
C ILE A 335 -6.17 55.31 -37.16
N PRO A 336 -7.11 54.85 -38.00
CA PRO A 336 -8.47 54.61 -37.54
C PRO A 336 -8.49 53.45 -36.53
N LEU A 337 -9.28 53.61 -35.49
CA LEU A 337 -9.58 52.54 -34.55
C LEU A 337 -10.29 51.41 -35.30
N GLN A 338 -9.87 50.19 -35.04
CA GLN A 338 -10.49 48.98 -35.56
C GLN A 338 -11.50 48.45 -34.57
N SER A 339 -12.58 47.86 -35.05
CA SER A 339 -13.56 47.17 -34.23
C SER A 339 -12.88 46.03 -33.43
N ILE A 340 -13.26 45.86 -32.19
CA ILE A 340 -12.83 44.76 -31.34
C ILE A 340 -14.00 43.80 -31.21
N THR A 341 -13.75 42.52 -31.48
CA THR A 341 -14.65 41.41 -31.17
C THR A 341 -13.92 40.43 -30.26
N ASP A 342 -14.47 40.21 -29.10
CA ASP A 342 -13.93 39.32 -28.08
C ASP A 342 -15.11 38.55 -27.44
N ASP A 343 -15.04 37.23 -27.40
CA ASP A 343 -16.09 36.36 -26.86
C ASP A 343 -15.73 35.85 -25.43
N THR A 344 -14.62 36.35 -24.84
CA THR A 344 -14.19 36.02 -23.52
C THR A 344 -14.62 37.09 -22.50
N TYR A 345 -15.62 36.81 -21.71
CA TYR A 345 -16.23 37.82 -20.86
C TYR A 345 -15.97 37.68 -19.37
N PHE A 346 -15.71 36.44 -18.87
CA PHE A 346 -15.75 36.14 -17.44
C PHE A 346 -14.47 35.56 -16.91
N TYR A 347 -14.00 36.09 -15.77
CA TYR A 347 -12.75 35.65 -15.11
C TYR A 347 -12.95 35.65 -13.60
N LEU A 348 -12.19 34.80 -12.93
CA LEU A 348 -12.04 34.81 -11.47
C LEU A 348 -10.61 35.21 -11.11
N ARG A 349 -10.47 36.08 -10.09
CA ARG A 349 -9.19 36.45 -9.51
C ARG A 349 -9.06 35.86 -8.12
N ASN A 350 -7.93 35.21 -7.85
CA ASN A 350 -7.62 34.66 -6.52
C ASN A 350 -7.00 35.72 -5.58
N SER A 351 -6.77 35.32 -4.31
CA SER A 351 -6.13 36.15 -3.28
C SER A 351 -4.72 36.61 -3.63
N TYR A 352 -4.01 35.93 -4.54
CA TYR A 352 -2.69 36.28 -5.04
C TYR A 352 -2.73 37.23 -6.25
N GLY A 353 -3.90 37.62 -6.71
CA GLY A 353 -4.05 38.50 -7.88
C GLY A 353 -3.95 37.81 -9.24
N ILE A 354 -3.93 36.47 -9.26
CA ILE A 354 -3.93 35.68 -10.50
C ILE A 354 -5.35 35.61 -11.04
N GLU A 355 -5.52 36.01 -12.32
CA GLU A 355 -6.80 35.90 -13.02
C GLU A 355 -6.83 34.64 -13.87
N THR A 356 -7.92 33.89 -13.76
CA THR A 356 -8.20 32.67 -14.52
C THR A 356 -9.51 32.88 -15.29
N GLU A 357 -9.52 32.59 -16.56
CA GLU A 357 -10.71 32.54 -17.41
C GLU A 357 -11.60 31.38 -16.97
N LEU A 358 -12.94 31.53 -17.10
CA LEU A 358 -13.83 30.43 -16.81
C LEU A 358 -13.69 29.33 -17.88
N GLU A 359 -13.63 28.08 -17.43
CA GLU A 359 -13.50 26.92 -18.29
C GLU A 359 -14.74 26.74 -19.20
N PRO A 360 -14.58 26.16 -20.40
CA PRO A 360 -15.68 26.00 -21.36
C PRO A 360 -16.87 25.19 -20.84
N ASP A 361 -16.67 24.28 -19.93
CA ASP A 361 -17.70 23.43 -19.29
C ASP A 361 -18.58 24.19 -18.30
N ALA A 362 -18.17 25.38 -17.89
CA ALA A 362 -19.02 26.29 -17.10
C ALA A 362 -20.18 26.88 -17.93
N PHE A 363 -20.17 26.77 -19.27
CA PHE A 363 -21.12 27.41 -20.16
C PHE A 363 -22.07 26.41 -20.81
N ASP A 364 -23.37 26.62 -20.62
CA ASP A 364 -24.45 25.84 -21.24
C ASP A 364 -25.28 26.78 -22.13
N ALA A 365 -25.02 26.76 -23.45
CA ALA A 365 -25.63 27.63 -24.42
C ALA A 365 -26.90 27.00 -24.99
N ASP A 366 -28.04 27.68 -24.87
CA ASP A 366 -29.28 27.33 -25.53
C ASP A 366 -29.34 28.00 -26.91
N ALA A 367 -29.21 27.20 -27.94
CA ALA A 367 -29.22 27.65 -29.34
C ALA A 367 -30.59 28.20 -29.81
N GLU A 368 -31.71 27.87 -29.14
CA GLU A 368 -33.04 28.34 -29.50
C GLU A 368 -33.32 29.73 -28.94
N THR A 369 -32.86 29.99 -27.69
CA THR A 369 -33.11 31.28 -27.03
C THR A 369 -31.95 32.26 -27.15
N GLY A 370 -30.75 31.80 -27.50
CA GLY A 370 -29.54 32.61 -27.51
C GLY A 370 -29.03 33.01 -26.12
N ILE A 371 -29.57 32.39 -25.08
CA ILE A 371 -29.16 32.60 -23.70
C ILE A 371 -28.14 31.54 -23.29
N THR A 372 -27.05 31.96 -22.71
CA THR A 372 -26.06 31.06 -22.16
C THR A 372 -26.14 31.07 -20.64
N ARG A 373 -26.34 29.90 -20.03
CA ARG A 373 -26.24 29.74 -18.58
C ARG A 373 -24.78 29.51 -18.22
N VAL A 374 -24.31 30.17 -17.19
CA VAL A 374 -22.96 30.03 -16.62
C VAL A 374 -23.10 29.47 -15.21
N SER A 375 -22.41 28.36 -14.96
CA SER A 375 -22.38 27.71 -13.63
C SER A 375 -20.94 27.52 -13.19
N VAL A 376 -20.52 28.26 -12.17
CA VAL A 376 -19.13 28.32 -11.72
C VAL A 376 -19.04 27.70 -10.34
N ARG A 377 -18.39 26.55 -10.22
CA ARG A 377 -18.10 25.91 -8.96
C ARG A 377 -16.81 26.48 -8.39
N LEU A 378 -16.91 27.22 -7.28
CA LEU A 378 -15.74 27.93 -6.71
C LEU A 378 -14.62 27.01 -6.23
N LYS A 379 -14.92 25.74 -5.94
CA LYS A 379 -13.90 24.73 -5.58
C LYS A 379 -12.90 24.48 -6.71
N ASP A 380 -13.30 24.67 -7.97
CA ASP A 380 -12.44 24.50 -9.15
C ASP A 380 -11.49 25.70 -9.35
N TYR A 381 -11.75 26.80 -8.62
CA TYR A 381 -10.97 28.04 -8.64
C TYR A 381 -10.47 28.39 -7.23
N PRO A 382 -9.41 27.71 -6.74
CA PRO A 382 -8.95 27.86 -5.36
C PRO A 382 -8.66 29.32 -4.98
N GLU A 383 -9.14 29.72 -3.82
CA GLU A 383 -8.96 31.07 -3.25
C GLU A 383 -9.52 32.20 -4.12
N ALA A 384 -10.52 31.94 -4.95
CA ALA A 384 -11.20 32.99 -5.71
C ALA A 384 -11.84 34.01 -4.79
N THR A 385 -11.49 35.30 -4.99
CA THR A 385 -11.98 36.42 -4.19
C THR A 385 -12.78 37.42 -4.99
N THR A 386 -12.65 37.42 -6.32
CA THR A 386 -13.23 38.46 -7.18
C THR A 386 -13.71 37.83 -8.46
N LEU A 387 -14.97 38.10 -8.83
CA LEU A 387 -15.54 37.85 -10.14
C LEU A 387 -15.28 39.09 -11.01
N ILE A 388 -14.74 38.88 -12.20
CA ILE A 388 -14.39 39.92 -13.16
C ILE A 388 -15.21 39.70 -14.43
N MET A 389 -15.81 40.77 -14.92
CA MET A 389 -16.49 40.78 -16.19
C MET A 389 -15.90 41.86 -17.10
N ARG A 390 -15.65 41.51 -18.35
CA ARG A 390 -15.10 42.38 -19.37
C ARG A 390 -15.87 42.25 -20.68
N ASN A 391 -16.46 43.35 -21.17
CA ASN A 391 -16.94 43.44 -22.51
C ASN A 391 -15.94 44.27 -23.34
N GLY A 392 -14.92 43.60 -23.89
CA GLY A 392 -13.92 44.21 -24.76
C GLY A 392 -14.48 44.68 -26.13
N ASN A 393 -15.70 44.23 -26.49
CA ASN A 393 -16.30 44.50 -27.77
C ASN A 393 -16.60 45.98 -27.96
N THR A 394 -16.61 46.41 -29.20
CA THR A 394 -16.99 47.76 -29.61
C THR A 394 -18.40 47.81 -30.19
N GLY A 395 -18.99 46.66 -30.61
CA GLY A 395 -20.29 46.55 -31.24
C GLY A 395 -21.21 45.49 -30.61
N LYS A 396 -20.92 45.03 -29.35
CA LYS A 396 -21.78 44.08 -28.66
C LYS A 396 -22.08 44.59 -27.23
N GLU A 397 -23.29 44.35 -26.81
CA GLU A 397 -23.80 44.57 -25.44
C GLU A 397 -24.07 43.22 -24.77
N LEU A 398 -23.86 43.10 -23.49
CA LEU A 398 -24.21 41.92 -22.73
C LEU A 398 -25.33 42.25 -21.72
N ASP A 399 -26.33 41.37 -21.70
CA ASP A 399 -27.36 41.34 -20.69
C ASP A 399 -27.18 40.13 -19.79
N ILE A 400 -27.01 40.35 -18.47
CA ILE A 400 -26.79 39.29 -17.48
C ILE A 400 -27.94 39.31 -16.50
N SER A 401 -28.45 38.13 -16.18
CA SER A 401 -29.63 38.00 -15.31
C SER A 401 -29.53 36.78 -14.41
N GLY A 402 -30.27 36.79 -13.33
CA GLY A 402 -30.47 35.64 -12.47
C GLY A 402 -29.25 35.22 -11.70
N MET A 403 -28.42 36.17 -11.24
CA MET A 403 -27.27 35.83 -10.41
C MET A 403 -27.71 35.21 -9.11
N MET A 404 -27.32 33.96 -8.87
CA MET A 404 -27.63 33.23 -7.66
C MET A 404 -26.43 32.42 -7.17
N THR A 405 -26.48 32.03 -5.94
CA THR A 405 -25.49 31.15 -5.31
C THR A 405 -26.19 30.06 -4.54
N PHE A 406 -25.61 28.88 -4.54
CA PHE A 406 -26.04 27.70 -3.80
C PHE A 406 -24.88 26.78 -3.48
N ASP A 407 -25.04 25.86 -2.54
CA ASP A 407 -24.12 24.78 -2.30
C ASP A 407 -24.36 23.68 -3.34
N TYR A 408 -23.30 23.28 -4.06
CA TYR A 408 -23.33 22.27 -5.13
C TYR A 408 -24.06 21.00 -4.69
N GLY A 409 -23.84 20.60 -3.44
CA GLY A 409 -24.40 19.40 -2.88
C GLY A 409 -25.89 19.48 -2.53
N THR A 410 -26.46 20.67 -2.43
CA THR A 410 -27.88 20.85 -2.03
C THR A 410 -28.80 21.02 -3.24
N ASN A 411 -28.27 21.18 -4.43
CA ASN A 411 -29.07 21.49 -5.63
C ASN A 411 -28.93 20.48 -6.77
N LEU A 412 -28.92 19.17 -6.44
CA LEU A 412 -28.92 18.07 -7.43
C LEU A 412 -30.31 17.84 -8.09
N GLY A 413 -31.30 18.71 -7.85
CA GLY A 413 -32.69 18.53 -8.32
C GLY A 413 -33.46 17.49 -7.53
N PHE A 414 -32.85 16.86 -6.54
CA PHE A 414 -33.46 15.93 -5.59
C PHE A 414 -32.76 16.00 -4.23
N GLU A 415 -33.44 15.61 -3.19
CA GLU A 415 -32.88 15.40 -1.87
C GLU A 415 -33.21 13.96 -1.38
N PRO A 416 -32.36 13.32 -0.58
CA PRO A 416 -32.67 12.00 -0.04
C PRO A 416 -33.85 12.09 0.94
N SER A 417 -34.85 11.21 0.77
CA SER A 417 -36.00 11.14 1.69
C SER A 417 -35.59 10.55 3.04
N HIS A 418 -34.70 9.58 3.02
CA HIS A 418 -34.22 8.82 4.19
C HIS A 418 -32.71 8.65 4.13
N ALA A 419 -31.97 9.74 4.35
CA ALA A 419 -30.51 9.66 4.46
C ALA A 419 -30.11 9.04 5.80
N ILE A 420 -29.32 7.97 5.77
CA ILE A 420 -28.61 7.46 6.95
C ILE A 420 -27.40 8.35 7.22
N SER A 421 -26.68 8.72 6.15
CA SER A 421 -25.63 9.72 6.15
C SER A 421 -25.61 10.45 4.81
N THR A 422 -25.11 11.67 4.81
CA THR A 422 -24.84 12.47 3.61
C THR A 422 -23.33 12.63 3.46
N ALA A 423 -22.87 12.65 2.22
CA ALA A 423 -21.45 12.81 1.91
C ALA A 423 -20.94 14.16 2.41
N SER A 424 -19.90 14.14 3.20
CA SER A 424 -19.22 15.34 3.71
C SER A 424 -17.73 15.04 3.87
N ASP A 425 -16.94 16.10 3.77
CA ASP A 425 -15.51 16.04 4.01
C ASP A 425 -15.21 15.94 5.51
N ALA A 426 -14.11 15.32 5.86
CA ALA A 426 -13.54 15.40 7.21
C ALA A 426 -13.06 16.82 7.47
N GLN A 427 -13.29 17.29 8.68
CA GLN A 427 -12.70 18.53 9.18
C GLN A 427 -11.86 18.22 10.40
N ILE A 428 -10.60 18.58 10.34
CA ILE A 428 -9.64 18.47 11.44
C ILE A 428 -9.06 19.83 11.75
N ARG A 429 -8.62 20.02 12.98
CA ARG A 429 -7.84 21.17 13.39
C ARG A 429 -6.50 20.70 13.95
N TYR A 430 -5.43 20.98 13.22
CA TYR A 430 -4.06 20.67 13.61
C TYR A 430 -3.35 21.96 14.04
N GLU A 431 -2.81 21.96 15.26
CA GLU A 431 -2.13 23.14 15.83
C GLU A 431 -2.93 24.47 15.67
N GLY A 432 -4.25 24.40 15.75
CA GLY A 432 -5.15 25.55 15.61
C GLY A 432 -5.57 25.88 14.19
N ILE A 433 -5.03 25.23 13.16
CA ILE A 433 -5.39 25.44 11.74
C ILE A 433 -6.43 24.40 11.34
N THR A 434 -7.59 24.87 10.88
CA THR A 434 -8.66 23.99 10.38
C THR A 434 -8.38 23.61 8.93
N MET A 435 -8.46 22.32 8.65
CA MET A 435 -8.25 21.71 7.34
C MET A 435 -9.38 20.76 6.99
N THR A 436 -9.64 20.63 5.69
CA THR A 436 -10.71 19.76 5.17
C THR A 436 -10.10 18.71 4.26
N ARG A 437 -10.55 17.44 4.40
CA ARG A 437 -10.09 16.31 3.55
C ARG A 437 -11.27 15.42 3.16
N PRO A 438 -11.30 14.89 1.93
CA PRO A 438 -12.39 14.03 1.47
C PRO A 438 -12.37 12.62 2.07
N THR A 439 -11.31 12.24 2.76
CA THR A 439 -11.09 10.90 3.31
C THR A 439 -10.85 10.95 4.81
N ASN A 440 -11.06 9.79 5.47
CA ASN A 440 -10.73 9.63 6.88
C ASN A 440 -9.28 9.16 7.11
N ASP A 441 -8.60 8.71 6.04
CA ASP A 441 -7.18 8.39 6.06
C ASP A 441 -6.42 9.59 5.50
N ILE A 442 -5.67 10.28 6.36
CA ILE A 442 -5.02 11.56 6.05
C ILE A 442 -3.51 11.38 6.25
N ASP A 443 -2.72 11.50 5.19
CA ASP A 443 -1.27 11.27 5.17
C ASP A 443 -0.45 12.50 4.75
N ASP A 444 -1.11 13.63 4.52
CA ASP A 444 -0.51 14.85 3.97
C ASP A 444 -0.41 16.02 4.97
N VAL A 445 -0.83 15.83 6.22
CA VAL A 445 -0.85 16.88 7.24
C VAL A 445 0.42 16.87 8.09
N VAL A 446 0.88 15.69 8.49
CA VAL A 446 2.13 15.53 9.24
C VAL A 446 3.04 14.59 8.46
N PRO A 447 4.29 14.99 8.16
CA PRO A 447 5.20 14.16 7.37
C PRO A 447 5.38 12.76 7.93
N HIS A 448 5.22 11.74 7.09
CA HIS A 448 5.40 10.32 7.43
C HIS A 448 4.43 9.78 8.50
N ILE A 449 3.31 10.47 8.73
CA ILE A 449 2.27 10.06 9.67
C ILE A 449 0.94 9.97 8.91
N THR A 450 0.22 8.88 9.11
CA THR A 450 -1.15 8.71 8.62
C THR A 450 -2.12 8.77 9.79
N LEU A 451 -3.09 9.68 9.70
CA LEU A 451 -4.16 9.85 10.67
C LEU A 451 -5.39 9.08 10.17
N HIS A 452 -5.99 8.26 11.03
CA HIS A 452 -7.21 7.51 10.74
C HIS A 452 -8.35 8.04 11.62
N LEU A 453 -9.28 8.77 11.01
CA LEU A 453 -10.40 9.40 11.71
C LEU A 453 -11.57 8.43 11.87
N HIS A 454 -12.11 8.32 13.07
CA HIS A 454 -13.25 7.46 13.40
C HIS A 454 -14.47 8.25 13.86
N ASN A 455 -14.28 9.20 14.78
CA ASN A 455 -15.33 10.03 15.34
C ASN A 455 -14.80 11.45 15.59
N ALA A 456 -15.71 12.39 15.86
CA ALA A 456 -15.34 13.71 16.39
C ALA A 456 -14.72 13.57 17.78
N THR A 457 -13.73 14.40 18.09
CA THR A 457 -13.12 14.45 19.42
C THR A 457 -13.96 15.31 20.37
N ASP A 458 -14.20 14.82 21.60
CA ASP A 458 -14.82 15.63 22.64
C ASP A 458 -13.87 16.69 23.22
N LYS A 459 -12.58 16.36 23.21
CA LYS A 459 -11.48 17.23 23.66
C LYS A 459 -10.31 17.04 22.70
N THR A 460 -9.46 18.05 22.60
CA THR A 460 -8.23 17.98 21.82
C THR A 460 -7.46 16.69 22.12
N ALA A 461 -7.26 15.86 21.12
CA ALA A 461 -6.45 14.66 21.23
C ALA A 461 -4.98 15.01 21.15
N THR A 462 -4.18 14.37 22.00
CA THR A 462 -2.72 14.43 21.94
C THR A 462 -2.21 13.17 21.27
N ILE A 463 -1.48 13.33 20.20
CA ILE A 463 -0.79 12.24 19.50
C ILE A 463 0.67 12.24 19.97
N ASN A 464 1.16 11.07 20.41
CA ASN A 464 2.55 10.87 20.81
C ASN A 464 3.23 9.90 19.86
N ILE A 465 4.41 10.27 19.38
CA ILE A 465 5.27 9.44 18.54
C ILE A 465 6.52 9.09 19.36
N GLU A 466 6.62 7.83 19.72
CA GLU A 466 7.66 7.29 20.57
C GLU A 466 8.39 6.12 19.90
N PRO A 467 9.58 5.72 20.35
CA PRO A 467 10.23 4.51 19.91
C PRO A 467 9.39 3.26 20.25
N ASP A 468 9.27 2.33 19.31
CA ASP A 468 8.66 1.02 19.55
C ASP A 468 9.67 0.10 20.27
N THR A 469 9.76 0.27 21.59
CA THR A 469 10.68 -0.51 22.44
C THR A 469 10.27 -1.96 22.58
N GLU A 470 8.97 -2.30 22.45
CA GLU A 470 8.49 -3.68 22.50
C GLU A 470 8.92 -4.47 21.26
N ALA A 471 8.77 -3.92 20.07
CA ALA A 471 9.28 -4.58 18.85
C ALA A 471 10.80 -4.79 18.89
N ALA A 472 11.54 -3.83 19.45
CA ALA A 472 12.98 -3.96 19.64
C ALA A 472 13.31 -5.06 20.67
N LYS A 473 12.58 -5.15 21.79
CA LYS A 473 12.71 -6.18 22.81
C LYS A 473 12.44 -7.57 22.24
N ASP A 474 11.34 -7.76 21.52
CA ASP A 474 10.96 -9.03 20.91
C ASP A 474 12.01 -9.53 19.92
N ALA A 475 12.56 -8.64 19.11
CA ALA A 475 13.64 -8.98 18.20
C ALA A 475 14.92 -9.42 18.92
N LEU A 476 15.27 -8.78 20.03
CA LEU A 476 16.42 -9.17 20.85
C LEU A 476 16.19 -10.50 21.57
N ILE A 477 15.00 -10.76 22.10
CA ILE A 477 14.62 -12.05 22.68
C ILE A 477 14.71 -13.16 21.62
N THR A 478 14.19 -12.91 20.43
CA THR A 478 14.26 -13.85 19.31
C THR A 478 15.71 -14.13 18.88
N PHE A 479 16.53 -13.11 18.83
CA PHE A 479 17.97 -13.26 18.56
C PHE A 479 18.66 -14.15 19.62
N VAL A 480 18.45 -13.86 20.91
CA VAL A 480 19.03 -14.65 22.01
C VAL A 480 18.54 -16.09 21.97
N GLY A 481 17.25 -16.33 21.74
CA GLY A 481 16.68 -17.66 21.60
C GLY A 481 17.34 -18.47 20.48
N ASN A 482 17.43 -17.88 19.27
CA ASN A 482 18.07 -18.53 18.12
C ASN A 482 19.57 -18.74 18.31
N TYR A 483 20.27 -17.79 18.94
CA TYR A 483 21.68 -17.95 19.33
C TYR A 483 21.86 -19.14 20.26
N ASN A 484 21.05 -19.25 21.32
CA ASN A 484 21.10 -20.33 22.28
C ASN A 484 20.81 -21.70 21.65
N GLN A 485 19.87 -21.77 20.68
CA GLN A 485 19.62 -23.01 19.93
C GLN A 485 20.83 -23.45 19.11
N VAL A 486 21.51 -22.52 18.40
CA VAL A 486 22.74 -22.85 17.66
C VAL A 486 23.86 -23.27 18.63
N MET A 487 24.01 -22.59 19.76
CA MET A 487 25.01 -22.94 20.77
C MET A 487 24.72 -24.30 21.39
N ALA A 488 23.47 -24.66 21.63
CA ALA A 488 23.05 -25.97 22.14
C ALA A 488 23.42 -27.07 21.13
N GLU A 489 23.06 -26.89 19.86
CA GLU A 489 23.42 -27.85 18.79
C GLU A 489 24.94 -28.04 18.66
N LEU A 490 25.71 -26.93 18.65
CA LEU A 490 27.17 -27.01 18.62
C LEU A 490 27.74 -27.73 19.85
N ASN A 491 27.17 -27.53 21.02
CA ASN A 491 27.56 -28.25 22.23
C ASN A 491 27.26 -29.75 22.14
N ILE A 492 26.04 -30.12 21.70
CA ILE A 492 25.62 -31.53 21.52
C ILE A 492 26.55 -32.22 20.53
N LEU A 493 26.80 -31.61 19.40
CA LEU A 493 27.62 -32.21 18.34
C LEU A 493 29.11 -32.37 18.69
N THR A 494 29.67 -31.47 19.54
CA THR A 494 31.10 -31.42 19.81
C THR A 494 31.50 -31.99 21.17
N ILE A 495 30.60 -32.18 22.11
CA ILE A 495 30.89 -32.59 23.50
C ILE A 495 30.05 -33.83 23.84
N ASN A 496 30.73 -34.90 24.24
CA ASN A 496 30.08 -36.17 24.65
C ASN A 496 29.81 -36.17 26.16
N LYS A 497 28.79 -35.37 26.60
CA LYS A 497 28.35 -35.27 27.99
C LYS A 497 26.82 -35.20 28.07
N PRO A 498 26.12 -36.21 28.61
CA PRO A 498 24.64 -36.24 28.66
C PRO A 498 24.00 -35.07 29.42
N GLU A 499 24.74 -34.43 30.32
CA GLU A 499 24.26 -33.29 31.10
C GLU A 499 23.84 -32.12 30.19
N ILE A 500 24.48 -31.97 29.04
CA ILE A 500 24.16 -30.91 28.05
C ILE A 500 22.69 -30.97 27.62
N ILE A 501 22.17 -32.17 27.40
CA ILE A 501 20.80 -32.37 26.95
C ILE A 501 19.81 -32.18 28.09
N SER A 502 20.17 -32.66 29.31
CA SER A 502 19.32 -32.51 30.50
C SER A 502 19.15 -31.04 30.91
N GLU A 503 20.14 -30.18 30.61
CA GLU A 503 20.13 -28.74 30.87
C GLU A 503 19.18 -27.97 29.93
N LEU A 504 18.68 -28.60 28.85
CA LEU A 504 17.80 -27.98 27.89
C LEU A 504 16.32 -28.23 28.24
N ASP A 505 15.75 -27.36 29.06
CA ASP A 505 14.41 -27.50 29.61
C ASP A 505 13.30 -27.34 28.59
N TYR A 506 13.58 -26.67 27.43
CA TYR A 506 12.64 -26.46 26.37
C TYR A 506 12.42 -27.68 25.45
N LEU A 507 13.25 -28.72 25.59
CA LEU A 507 13.10 -29.95 24.82
C LEU A 507 12.14 -30.92 25.48
N SER A 508 11.22 -31.51 24.71
CA SER A 508 10.41 -32.63 25.13
C SER A 508 11.25 -33.91 25.35
N SER A 509 10.70 -34.91 26.02
CA SER A 509 11.40 -36.17 26.24
C SER A 509 11.83 -36.90 24.97
N SER A 510 10.99 -36.84 23.91
CA SER A 510 11.30 -37.42 22.58
C SER A 510 12.40 -36.66 21.85
N GLU A 511 12.42 -35.33 21.98
CA GLU A 511 13.50 -34.51 21.40
C GLU A 511 14.82 -34.75 22.13
N LYS A 512 14.81 -34.86 23.48
CA LYS A 512 15.98 -35.19 24.25
C LYS A 512 16.56 -36.56 23.87
N GLU A 513 15.73 -37.55 23.55
CA GLU A 513 16.17 -38.86 23.05
C GLU A 513 16.82 -38.73 21.68
N ALA A 514 16.21 -38.01 20.75
CA ALA A 514 16.77 -37.77 19.42
C ALA A 514 18.10 -36.99 19.47
N GLU A 515 18.22 -35.99 20.32
CA GLU A 515 19.46 -35.24 20.48
C GLU A 515 20.57 -36.08 21.15
N SER A 516 20.20 -37.08 21.99
CA SER A 516 21.16 -38.00 22.60
C SER A 516 21.89 -38.87 21.58
N GLU A 517 21.27 -39.19 20.43
CA GLU A 517 21.91 -39.91 19.33
C GLU A 517 23.01 -39.10 18.61
N LYS A 518 22.89 -37.75 18.66
CA LYS A 518 23.85 -36.82 18.06
C LYS A 518 25.02 -36.49 18.98
N LEU A 519 24.93 -36.85 20.26
CA LEU A 519 25.88 -36.42 21.32
C LEU A 519 27.34 -36.81 20.96
N GLY A 520 28.19 -35.78 20.85
CA GLY A 520 29.60 -35.95 20.51
C GLY A 520 29.89 -36.47 19.09
N MET A 521 28.92 -36.52 18.17
CA MET A 521 29.02 -37.06 16.82
C MET A 521 30.18 -36.44 16.03
N PHE A 522 30.48 -35.17 16.26
CA PHE A 522 31.56 -34.41 15.63
C PHE A 522 32.63 -33.96 16.64
N GLN A 523 32.84 -34.74 17.71
CA GLN A 523 33.89 -34.45 18.68
C GLN A 523 35.26 -34.34 17.98
N GLY A 524 35.95 -33.21 18.20
CA GLY A 524 37.23 -32.92 17.57
C GLY A 524 37.15 -32.26 16.17
N ASP A 525 35.94 -31.91 15.67
CA ASP A 525 35.83 -31.09 14.46
C ASP A 525 36.20 -29.63 14.76
N PHE A 526 37.37 -29.22 14.23
CA PHE A 526 37.91 -27.87 14.41
C PHE A 526 36.99 -26.76 13.81
N SER A 527 36.28 -27.08 12.74
CA SER A 527 35.39 -26.11 12.12
C SER A 527 34.29 -25.71 13.12
N LEU A 528 33.60 -26.68 13.73
CA LEU A 528 32.54 -26.44 14.72
C LEU A 528 33.06 -25.70 15.96
N THR A 529 34.24 -26.09 16.47
CA THR A 529 34.87 -25.44 17.62
C THR A 529 35.24 -23.99 17.32
N ASN A 530 35.79 -23.71 16.15
CA ASN A 530 36.14 -22.35 15.72
C ASN A 530 34.88 -21.52 15.45
N GLY A 531 33.85 -22.10 14.82
CA GLY A 531 32.58 -21.45 14.60
C GLY A 531 31.90 -21.02 15.90
N LYS A 532 31.83 -21.94 16.88
CA LYS A 532 31.34 -21.65 18.24
C LYS A 532 32.10 -20.49 18.89
N THR A 533 33.46 -20.55 18.88
CA THR A 533 34.31 -19.52 19.48
C THR A 533 34.13 -18.17 18.77
N ALA A 534 33.95 -18.16 17.44
CA ALA A 534 33.73 -16.93 16.70
C ALA A 534 32.39 -16.28 17.05
N LEU A 535 31.30 -17.05 17.17
CA LEU A 535 30.01 -16.55 17.64
C LEU A 535 30.07 -16.01 19.06
N GLN A 536 30.73 -16.73 19.99
CA GLN A 536 30.92 -16.26 21.36
C GLN A 536 31.74 -14.96 21.43
N ARG A 537 32.76 -14.84 20.58
CA ARG A 537 33.55 -13.61 20.52
C ARG A 537 32.73 -12.45 19.98
N ALA A 538 31.91 -12.65 18.96
CA ALA A 538 31.09 -11.60 18.39
C ALA A 538 30.15 -10.99 19.43
N VAL A 539 29.48 -11.82 20.27
CA VAL A 539 28.56 -11.34 21.32
C VAL A 539 29.29 -10.78 22.57
N ALA A 540 30.53 -11.13 22.78
CA ALA A 540 31.32 -10.65 23.93
C ALA A 540 32.18 -9.41 23.62
N SER A 541 32.34 -9.04 22.38
CA SER A 541 33.17 -7.91 21.94
C SER A 541 32.47 -6.58 22.25
N SER A 542 33.28 -5.52 22.40
CA SER A 542 32.80 -4.15 22.51
C SER A 542 32.77 -3.50 21.13
N TYR A 543 31.69 -2.75 20.88
CA TYR A 543 31.44 -2.00 19.64
C TYR A 543 31.09 -0.55 20.01
N SER A 544 32.05 0.35 19.88
CA SER A 544 31.88 1.77 20.15
C SER A 544 32.17 2.56 18.88
N PHE A 545 31.17 3.27 18.37
CA PHE A 545 31.25 4.03 17.14
C PHE A 545 31.04 5.54 17.36
N THR A 546 30.48 5.90 18.52
CA THR A 546 30.22 7.29 18.90
C THR A 546 31.06 7.65 20.11
N GLU A 547 31.67 8.83 20.10
CA GLU A 547 32.45 9.31 21.23
C GLU A 547 31.54 9.50 22.47
N GLY A 548 31.89 8.84 23.58
CA GLY A 548 31.09 8.91 24.79
C GLY A 548 29.92 7.91 24.85
N ALA A 549 29.82 6.94 23.92
CA ALA A 549 28.76 5.94 23.94
C ALA A 549 28.72 5.16 25.28
N VAL A 550 27.55 5.12 25.87
CA VAL A 550 27.30 4.39 27.13
C VAL A 550 27.12 2.90 26.89
N ILE A 551 26.43 2.55 25.78
CA ILE A 551 26.13 1.18 25.39
C ILE A 551 27.10 0.72 24.29
N THR A 552 28.01 -0.18 24.66
CA THR A 552 29.03 -0.71 23.73
C THR A 552 29.11 -2.24 23.74
N GLN A 553 28.43 -2.91 24.69
CA GLN A 553 28.45 -4.36 24.85
C GLN A 553 27.06 -4.89 25.20
N LEU A 554 26.75 -6.12 24.78
CA LEU A 554 25.48 -6.79 25.10
C LEU A 554 25.24 -6.91 26.64
N SER A 555 26.29 -7.06 27.43
CA SER A 555 26.20 -7.14 28.90
C SER A 555 25.63 -5.88 29.56
N GLN A 556 25.80 -4.72 28.91
CA GLN A 556 25.22 -3.45 29.38
C GLN A 556 23.72 -3.37 29.16
N LEU A 557 23.22 -4.10 28.13
CA LEU A 557 21.79 -4.31 27.88
C LEU A 557 21.16 -5.34 28.84
N GLY A 558 21.92 -5.96 29.71
CA GLY A 558 21.45 -7.10 30.49
C GLY A 558 21.45 -8.43 29.72
N ILE A 559 22.13 -8.52 28.56
CA ILE A 559 22.26 -9.76 27.78
C ILE A 559 23.66 -10.29 27.94
N SER A 560 23.84 -11.36 28.70
CA SER A 560 25.15 -11.98 28.94
C SER A 560 25.02 -13.44 29.35
N THR A 561 26.14 -14.16 29.47
CA THR A 561 26.15 -15.55 29.94
C THR A 561 25.92 -15.68 31.45
N ASN A 562 25.75 -14.59 32.16
CA ASN A 562 25.49 -14.52 33.62
C ASN A 562 24.57 -13.33 33.97
N ALA A 563 23.57 -13.08 33.16
CA ALA A 563 22.65 -11.96 33.37
C ALA A 563 21.81 -12.12 34.66
N SER A 564 21.49 -13.37 35.04
CA SER A 564 20.71 -13.70 36.23
C SER A 564 21.45 -13.49 37.55
N GLY A 565 22.76 -13.18 37.54
CA GLY A 565 23.53 -12.73 38.70
C GLY A 565 23.75 -13.77 39.78
N GLY A 566 23.62 -15.07 39.50
CA GLY A 566 23.88 -16.15 40.43
C GLY A 566 25.39 -16.27 40.78
N GLY A 567 25.77 -16.22 42.04
CA GLY A 567 27.14 -16.48 42.46
C GLY A 567 27.47 -17.97 42.29
N GLY A 568 28.22 -18.34 41.26
CA GLY A 568 28.65 -19.68 40.96
C GLY A 568 28.74 -19.99 39.47
N TYR A 569 29.26 -21.14 39.09
CA TYR A 569 29.27 -21.58 37.69
C TYR A 569 27.85 -22.01 37.27
N SER A 570 27.26 -21.26 36.37
CA SER A 570 25.98 -21.63 35.76
C SER A 570 26.19 -22.47 34.49
N ALA A 571 25.16 -23.24 34.09
CA ALA A 571 25.18 -23.97 32.83
C ALA A 571 25.37 -22.98 31.65
N SER A 572 24.73 -21.83 31.70
CA SER A 572 24.86 -20.76 30.68
C SER A 572 26.30 -20.29 30.50
N GLN A 573 27.03 -20.03 31.60
CA GLN A 573 28.44 -19.67 31.51
C GLN A 573 29.31 -20.79 30.92
N MET A 574 29.11 -22.04 31.32
CA MET A 574 29.90 -23.17 30.83
C MET A 574 29.61 -23.51 29.37
N ARG A 575 28.38 -23.33 28.92
CA ARG A 575 27.93 -23.67 27.57
C ARG A 575 27.96 -22.50 26.59
N GLY A 576 28.04 -21.26 27.11
CA GLY A 576 28.04 -20.02 26.33
C GLY A 576 26.64 -19.60 25.88
N TYR A 577 25.60 -19.98 26.66
CA TYR A 577 24.24 -19.50 26.43
C TYR A 577 24.09 -18.08 26.94
N LEU A 578 23.26 -17.28 26.29
CA LEU A 578 22.91 -15.93 26.70
C LEU A 578 21.64 -15.96 27.55
N GLU A 579 21.65 -15.21 28.62
CA GLU A 579 20.52 -14.93 29.49
C GLU A 579 20.13 -13.46 29.34
N ILE A 580 18.89 -13.11 29.68
CA ILE A 580 18.34 -11.74 29.59
C ILE A 580 17.93 -11.31 31.01
N ASP A 581 18.44 -10.17 31.48
CA ASP A 581 17.88 -9.39 32.57
C ASP A 581 16.88 -8.38 31.98
N GLU A 582 15.60 -8.75 32.00
CA GLU A 582 14.54 -7.95 31.36
C GLU A 582 14.48 -6.51 31.90
N LYS A 583 14.72 -6.29 33.20
CA LYS A 583 14.68 -4.95 33.78
C LYS A 583 15.77 -4.04 33.23
N LYS A 584 16.97 -4.59 33.05
CA LYS A 584 18.08 -3.84 32.44
C LYS A 584 17.84 -3.62 30.96
N LEU A 585 17.29 -4.62 30.26
CA LEU A 585 16.95 -4.52 28.86
C LEU A 585 15.91 -3.43 28.63
N ASP A 586 14.80 -3.43 29.36
CA ASP A 586 13.75 -2.42 29.26
C ASP A 586 14.30 -1.01 29.50
N ALA A 587 15.11 -0.84 30.55
CA ALA A 587 15.72 0.45 30.86
C ALA A 587 16.67 0.95 29.74
N ALA A 588 17.47 0.05 29.18
CA ALA A 588 18.37 0.41 28.07
C ALA A 588 17.61 0.76 26.79
N LEU A 589 16.54 0.01 26.45
CA LEU A 589 15.71 0.28 25.30
C LEU A 589 14.97 1.62 25.39
N GLN A 590 14.56 2.00 26.60
CA GLN A 590 13.90 3.29 26.83
C GLN A 590 14.85 4.49 26.72
N ASN A 591 16.11 4.35 27.19
CA ASN A 591 17.01 5.49 27.29
C ASN A 591 18.02 5.59 26.16
N ASP A 592 18.46 4.45 25.58
CA ASP A 592 19.66 4.40 24.74
C ASP A 592 19.43 3.66 23.41
N LEU A 593 18.18 3.66 22.90
CA LEU A 593 17.79 2.89 21.69
C LEU A 593 18.68 3.19 20.47
N GLY A 594 19.08 4.44 20.28
CA GLY A 594 19.96 4.83 19.18
C GLY A 594 21.36 4.23 19.27
N GLU A 595 21.92 4.13 20.50
CA GLU A 595 23.21 3.50 20.74
C GLU A 595 23.13 1.98 20.56
N ILE A 596 22.01 1.38 21.00
CA ILE A 596 21.74 -0.05 20.81
C ILE A 596 21.70 -0.36 19.31
N ARG A 597 20.97 0.41 18.53
CA ARG A 597 20.94 0.27 17.06
C ARG A 597 22.34 0.30 16.48
N ASN A 598 23.13 1.31 16.83
CA ASN A 598 24.49 1.49 16.32
C ASN A 598 25.41 0.32 16.74
N MET A 599 25.25 -0.22 17.95
CA MET A 599 26.02 -1.39 18.40
C MET A 599 25.73 -2.65 17.59
N PHE A 600 24.48 -2.84 17.12
CA PHE A 600 24.11 -4.00 16.26
C PHE A 600 24.54 -3.80 14.81
N GLY A 601 24.41 -2.58 14.27
CA GLY A 601 24.82 -2.27 12.92
C GLY A 601 25.15 -0.80 12.74
N TYR A 602 26.36 -0.50 12.26
CA TYR A 602 26.85 0.85 12.06
C TYR A 602 27.56 0.98 10.71
N ASP A 603 27.34 2.11 10.06
CA ASP A 603 28.04 2.55 8.85
C ASP A 603 29.21 3.44 9.29
N THR A 604 30.45 2.95 9.15
CA THR A 604 31.63 3.63 9.66
C THR A 604 32.18 4.71 8.71
N ASP A 605 31.87 4.64 7.41
CA ASP A 605 32.40 5.55 6.39
C ASP A 605 31.33 6.47 5.78
N GLY A 606 30.05 6.31 6.12
CA GLY A 606 28.95 7.19 5.71
C GLY A 606 28.40 6.91 4.31
N ASP A 607 28.68 5.75 3.73
CA ASP A 607 28.20 5.34 2.40
C ASP A 607 26.78 4.72 2.42
N ARG A 608 26.15 4.68 3.59
CA ARG A 608 24.83 4.10 3.89
C ARG A 608 24.79 2.56 3.85
N VAL A 609 25.94 1.92 3.81
CA VAL A 609 26.06 0.47 3.91
C VAL A 609 26.58 0.12 5.30
N ILE A 610 25.87 -0.73 6.02
CA ILE A 610 26.32 -1.20 7.33
C ILE A 610 27.54 -2.10 7.14
N ASP A 611 28.66 -1.74 7.75
CA ASP A 611 29.96 -2.41 7.65
C ASP A 611 30.52 -2.88 8.98
N SER A 612 29.90 -2.52 10.10
CA SER A 612 30.34 -2.89 11.45
C SER A 612 29.16 -3.13 12.39
N GLY A 613 29.46 -3.67 13.58
CA GLY A 613 28.47 -4.00 14.61
C GLY A 613 28.33 -5.49 14.88
N ILE A 614 27.68 -5.83 16.02
CA ILE A 614 27.51 -7.24 16.47
C ILE A 614 26.79 -8.06 15.39
N ALA A 615 25.65 -7.57 14.92
CA ALA A 615 24.82 -8.30 13.99
C ALA A 615 25.50 -8.43 12.61
N PHE A 616 26.12 -7.37 12.14
CA PHE A 616 26.92 -7.45 10.89
C PHE A 616 28.03 -8.49 10.97
N GLN A 617 28.82 -8.51 12.03
CA GLN A 617 29.90 -9.47 12.21
C GLN A 617 29.37 -10.91 12.32
N MET A 618 28.25 -11.11 13.01
CA MET A 618 27.61 -12.42 13.11
C MET A 618 27.03 -12.87 11.77
N ASP A 619 26.40 -11.99 11.00
CA ASP A 619 25.89 -12.32 9.65
C ASP A 619 27.03 -12.76 8.73
N LYS A 620 28.16 -12.05 8.74
CA LYS A 620 29.36 -12.38 7.98
C LYS A 620 29.90 -13.75 8.36
N GLN A 621 29.96 -14.04 9.66
CA GLN A 621 30.41 -15.33 10.17
C GLN A 621 29.45 -16.46 9.78
N LEU A 622 28.15 -16.29 10.04
CA LEU A 622 27.13 -17.29 9.70
C LEU A 622 27.02 -17.50 8.18
N GLY A 623 27.17 -16.42 7.40
CA GLY A 623 27.19 -16.49 5.94
C GLY A 623 28.25 -17.46 5.42
N SER A 624 29.45 -17.48 6.00
CA SER A 624 30.52 -18.42 5.60
C SER A 624 30.14 -19.89 5.83
N TRP A 625 29.18 -20.17 6.70
CA TRP A 625 28.69 -21.51 6.99
C TRP A 625 27.53 -21.94 6.09
N VAL A 626 26.50 -21.10 5.96
CA VAL A 626 25.20 -21.50 5.39
C VAL A 626 25.01 -21.13 3.92
N GLN A 627 25.85 -20.25 3.36
CA GLN A 627 25.74 -19.87 1.94
C GLN A 627 26.08 -21.02 0.99
N SER A 628 25.67 -20.91 -0.26
CA SER A 628 26.05 -21.86 -1.30
C SER A 628 27.59 -21.92 -1.43
N GLY A 629 28.15 -23.14 -1.32
CA GLY A 629 29.62 -23.36 -1.27
C GLY A 629 30.26 -23.12 0.11
N GLY A 630 29.47 -22.80 1.14
CA GLY A 630 29.96 -22.65 2.52
C GLY A 630 30.37 -23.96 3.17
N ILE A 631 30.78 -23.85 4.46
CA ILE A 631 31.36 -24.99 5.21
C ILE A 631 30.38 -26.16 5.29
N ILE A 632 29.11 -25.92 5.64
CA ILE A 632 28.09 -26.96 5.77
C ILE A 632 27.81 -27.62 4.41
N ASN A 633 27.69 -26.85 3.35
CA ASN A 633 27.51 -27.39 2.01
C ASN A 633 28.67 -28.31 1.60
N SER A 634 29.91 -27.93 1.89
CA SER A 634 31.07 -28.76 1.61
C SER A 634 31.05 -30.07 2.41
N LYS A 635 30.66 -30.05 3.70
CA LYS A 635 30.56 -31.24 4.56
C LYS A 635 29.44 -32.19 4.07
N THR A 636 28.25 -31.65 3.76
CA THR A 636 27.12 -32.45 3.26
C THR A 636 27.42 -33.06 1.90
N THR A 637 28.06 -32.34 0.99
CA THR A 637 28.48 -32.88 -0.33
C THR A 637 29.51 -34.02 -0.20
N ALA A 638 30.45 -33.88 0.75
CA ALA A 638 31.40 -34.96 1.04
C ALA A 638 30.69 -36.21 1.57
N LEU A 639 29.72 -36.06 2.47
CA LEU A 639 28.90 -37.14 2.99
C LEU A 639 28.02 -37.77 1.89
N ASP A 640 27.41 -36.99 0.99
CA ASP A 640 26.68 -37.49 -0.16
C ASP A 640 27.54 -38.44 -1.02
N THR A 641 28.79 -38.06 -1.22
CA THR A 641 29.74 -38.89 -1.97
C THR A 641 30.06 -40.21 -1.23
N GLN A 642 30.26 -40.14 0.11
CA GLN A 642 30.48 -41.31 0.95
C GLN A 642 29.27 -42.22 1.00
N ILE A 643 28.06 -41.69 1.18
CA ILE A 643 26.78 -42.41 1.16
C ILE A 643 26.60 -43.13 -0.19
N LYS A 644 26.83 -42.45 -1.31
CA LYS A 644 26.78 -43.05 -2.65
C LYS A 644 27.77 -44.19 -2.83
N SER A 645 29.00 -44.01 -2.38
CA SER A 645 30.05 -45.03 -2.42
C SER A 645 29.69 -46.24 -1.55
N SER A 646 29.18 -46.01 -0.32
CA SER A 646 28.74 -47.06 0.60
C SER A 646 27.56 -47.86 0.02
N ASN A 647 26.55 -47.21 -0.57
CA ASN A 647 25.47 -47.88 -1.25
C ASN A 647 25.94 -48.78 -2.41
N GLN A 648 26.90 -48.30 -3.21
CA GLN A 648 27.48 -49.11 -4.29
C GLN A 648 28.24 -50.32 -3.74
N ARG A 649 28.87 -50.18 -2.57
CA ARG A 649 29.61 -51.27 -1.91
C ARG A 649 28.63 -52.30 -1.32
N ILE A 650 27.55 -51.86 -0.69
CA ILE A 650 26.47 -52.69 -0.21
C ILE A 650 25.88 -53.53 -1.35
N THR A 651 25.52 -52.93 -2.47
CA THR A 651 24.97 -53.62 -3.65
C THR A 651 25.96 -54.71 -4.18
N ARG A 652 27.26 -54.39 -4.18
CA ARG A 652 28.29 -55.39 -4.57
C ARG A 652 28.37 -56.53 -3.58
N LEU A 653 28.41 -56.27 -2.28
CA LEU A 653 28.42 -57.28 -1.22
C LEU A 653 27.19 -58.18 -1.26
N GLU A 654 26.00 -57.60 -1.44
CA GLU A 654 24.76 -58.36 -1.60
C GLU A 654 24.81 -59.30 -2.81
N THR A 655 25.32 -58.85 -3.94
CA THR A 655 25.54 -59.67 -5.14
C THR A 655 26.52 -60.81 -4.89
N GLN A 656 27.64 -60.52 -4.21
CA GLN A 656 28.66 -61.51 -3.84
C GLN A 656 28.07 -62.57 -2.87
N LEU A 657 27.33 -62.14 -1.87
CA LEU A 657 26.65 -63.03 -0.91
C LEU A 657 25.65 -63.93 -1.60
N LYS A 658 24.84 -63.40 -2.52
CA LYS A 658 23.90 -64.20 -3.32
C LYS A 658 24.60 -65.26 -4.14
N THR A 659 25.72 -64.92 -4.77
CA THR A 659 26.54 -65.87 -5.54
C THR A 659 27.12 -66.93 -4.60
N LYS A 660 27.69 -66.52 -3.48
CA LYS A 660 28.31 -67.40 -2.49
C LYS A 660 27.27 -68.38 -1.86
N GLU A 661 26.12 -67.89 -1.54
CA GLU A 661 25.00 -68.73 -1.05
C GLU A 661 24.62 -69.79 -2.09
N ALA A 662 24.49 -69.41 -3.37
CA ALA A 662 24.19 -70.35 -4.43
C ALA A 662 25.30 -71.43 -4.62
N GLU A 663 26.59 -71.01 -4.51
CA GLU A 663 27.73 -71.91 -4.54
C GLU A 663 27.73 -72.88 -3.36
N LEU A 664 27.49 -72.38 -2.13
CA LEU A 664 27.43 -73.20 -0.94
C LEU A 664 26.27 -74.18 -1.02
N ARG A 665 25.07 -73.76 -1.38
CA ARG A 665 23.93 -74.63 -1.59
C ARG A 665 24.19 -75.72 -2.60
N LYS A 666 24.80 -75.37 -3.75
CA LYS A 666 25.21 -76.33 -4.77
C LYS A 666 26.23 -77.33 -4.25
N LYS A 667 27.26 -76.86 -3.52
CA LYS A 667 28.34 -77.72 -2.96
C LYS A 667 27.76 -78.70 -1.94
N TYR A 668 26.93 -78.21 -1.01
CA TYR A 668 26.37 -79.06 0.03
C TYR A 668 25.31 -79.99 -0.54
N ALA A 669 24.49 -79.61 -1.50
CA ALA A 669 23.56 -80.50 -2.22
C ALA A 669 24.33 -81.64 -2.95
N SER A 670 25.44 -81.33 -3.57
CA SER A 670 26.31 -82.35 -4.19
C SER A 670 26.91 -83.30 -3.15
N MET A 671 27.32 -82.77 -1.99
CA MET A 671 27.86 -83.61 -0.89
C MET A 671 26.80 -84.52 -0.31
N GLU A 672 25.57 -83.99 -0.09
CA GLU A 672 24.41 -84.76 0.39
C GLU A 672 24.07 -85.87 -0.59
N GLY A 673 24.04 -85.53 -1.91
CA GLY A 673 23.82 -86.55 -2.95
C GLY A 673 24.85 -87.63 -2.92
N SER A 674 26.13 -87.28 -2.67
CA SER A 674 27.25 -88.28 -2.57
C SER A 674 27.08 -89.10 -1.27
N LEU A 675 26.73 -88.48 -0.13
CA LEU A 675 26.53 -89.19 1.11
C LEU A 675 25.36 -90.16 1.01
N ASN A 676 24.23 -89.75 0.41
CA ASN A 676 23.08 -90.62 0.15
C ASN A 676 23.46 -91.79 -0.77
N SER A 677 24.31 -91.57 -1.77
CA SER A 677 24.81 -92.64 -2.63
C SER A 677 25.74 -93.64 -1.87
N LEU A 678 26.61 -93.10 -0.98
CA LEU A 678 27.44 -93.95 -0.13
C LEU A 678 26.62 -94.73 0.92
N GLU A 679 25.61 -94.10 1.50
CA GLU A 679 24.71 -94.76 2.42
C GLU A 679 23.90 -95.88 1.70
N GLY A 680 23.40 -95.61 0.51
CA GLY A 680 22.76 -96.63 -0.34
C GLY A 680 23.68 -97.77 -0.68
N GLN A 681 25.00 -97.48 -0.94
CA GLN A 681 25.95 -98.56 -1.12
C GLN A 681 26.25 -99.29 0.19
N SER A 682 26.33 -98.64 1.32
CA SER A 682 26.48 -99.25 2.64
C SER A 682 25.31 -100.18 2.98
N ASP A 683 24.08 -99.68 2.74
CA ASP A 683 22.84 -100.49 2.95
C ASP A 683 22.83 -101.73 2.00
N TYR A 684 23.26 -101.51 0.77
CA TYR A 684 23.41 -102.64 -0.17
C TYR A 684 24.40 -103.64 0.36
N LEU A 685 25.65 -103.23 0.81
CA LEU A 685 26.62 -104.07 1.41
C LEU A 685 26.12 -104.77 2.72
N ASN A 686 25.47 -104.05 3.56
CA ASN A 686 24.83 -104.57 4.80
C ASN A 686 23.77 -105.59 4.48
N ASN A 687 22.91 -105.38 3.49
CA ASN A 687 21.89 -106.27 3.03
C ASN A 687 22.56 -107.53 2.34
N TYR A 688 23.61 -107.29 1.58
CA TYR A 688 24.36 -108.39 0.99
C TYR A 688 25.10 -109.28 2.05
N THR A 689 25.71 -108.71 3.05
CA THR A 689 26.34 -109.36 4.19
C THR A 689 25.35 -110.10 5.04
N ASN A 690 24.19 -109.50 5.31
CA ASN A 690 23.05 -110.13 6.00
C ASN A 690 22.46 -111.34 5.17
N SER A 691 22.45 -111.20 3.84
CA SER A 691 22.01 -112.28 2.95
C SER A 691 23.01 -113.47 2.91
N LEU A 692 24.34 -113.19 3.02
CA LEU A 692 25.40 -114.18 3.14
C LEU A 692 25.34 -114.88 4.50
N ASN A 693 25.13 -114.17 5.61
CA ASN A 693 24.94 -114.70 6.96
C ASN A 693 23.71 -115.59 7.12
N ASN A 694 22.61 -115.26 6.36
CA ASN A 694 21.36 -116.07 6.35
C ASN A 694 21.45 -117.31 5.43
N ARG A 695 22.50 -117.46 4.52
CA ARG A 695 22.77 -118.60 3.70
C ARG A 695 23.74 -119.59 4.34
N GLY A 696 24.27 -119.26 5.51
CA GLY A 696 25.19 -120.06 6.30
C GLY A 696 24.57 -120.75 7.51
N ARG A 697 23.26 -120.80 7.60
CA ARG A 697 22.51 -121.55 8.61
C ARG A 697 21.66 -122.65 7.95
#